data_f5f7bdbcca98fbf302e740a8fef74b3b
#
_entry.id   f5f7bdbcca98fbf302e740a8fef74b3b
#
_cell.length_a   1.000
_cell.length_b   1.000
_cell.length_c   1.000
_cell.angle_alpha   90.00
_cell.angle_beta   90.00
_cell.angle_gamma   90.00
#
_symmetry.space_group_name_H-M   'P 1'
#
loop_
_entity.id
_entity.type
_entity.pdbx_description
1 polymer ?
#
loop_
_entity_poly.entity_id
_entity_poly.type
_entity_poly.pdbx_seq_one_letter_code
_entity_poly.pdbx_strand_id
1 'polypeptide(L)'
;AWLQLHASDNLALQFGRYLTQALDPQLDAGCPLAVALAEQGQVSLDALFTQLLAELPGEHEAILLVLDEFEVLHDRELIAGLRFFLRHMPSWMTLLVCSRRLPELGVAELRVKHQLLLLDARQLAFEDDEVQALLELGVPVSINREQVERLNRRIGGWPCALQLALQEVQTSRGMDLFLENVQLGHPGIRDYMREQVLEGLPDDLRGFLEATCLLERFDAALADHLTEACHGREMLERLERGGLFIQPQDSLRRWYSYHPLFAVFLQGELRTHQPQRVNQLHLRAASALLAEGLPEEAARHAVQAGEPQQVAEILQRHGRAFYRQGRLGLLQQCLETLPEAVIAGSPLLTLLQAWVSQNSYQFDQVERWFKASELALHGSCSEQDWARIVGEFNAVRAQLAMNQGDEQRAIALAEEALTCEPLIMRTSRVAALSGLAEAHFVQGALPQAQKQYEEAERRAREINASHLVVWSLGQLSEIAIAQGHLQKAYTLQERAIQYIEQQRLQATPIVEFIYRVRGQVLLEWHQLDAAEQCALQGIQILDELDDPRWRLQSYALLAGVAYARGQQHACADYIGQMQTMLADDRYHIDWLANAHAVMLAYWDSSQDRDAIRQWLVSAPPVSGGANHFSQLNARNHARAYLALGQLDSALPILRQLLANAECHGLVMDRNRNHILLAQLHWLREERQQALDHLQRAMTLASGSGAIGSFLR
;
A
#
# COMPACT_ATOMS: atom_id res chain seq x y z
N ALA A 1 -8.13 -38.32 25.81
CA ALA A 1 -9.32 -38.87 25.15
C ALA A 1 -9.77 -37.95 24.04
N TRP A 2 -10.19 -38.47 22.89
CA TRP A 2 -10.69 -37.74 21.73
C TRP A 2 -12.03 -38.31 21.31
N LEU A 3 -13.03 -37.44 21.19
CA LEU A 3 -14.35 -37.78 20.66
C LEU A 3 -14.65 -36.87 19.47
N GLN A 4 -14.76 -37.45 18.28
CA GLN A 4 -15.32 -36.81 17.12
C GLN A 4 -16.84 -37.00 17.15
N LEU A 5 -17.57 -35.90 17.15
CA LEU A 5 -19.01 -35.88 17.36
C LEU A 5 -19.75 -35.92 16.01
N HIS A 6 -20.88 -36.64 15.99
CA HIS A 6 -21.77 -36.72 14.83
C HIS A 6 -23.20 -36.32 15.19
N ALA A 7 -24.03 -36.06 14.21
CA ALA A 7 -25.42 -35.69 14.43
C ALA A 7 -26.21 -36.73 15.24
N SER A 8 -25.83 -38.00 15.16
CA SER A 8 -26.40 -39.10 15.98
C SER A 8 -26.13 -38.95 17.47
N ASP A 9 -25.05 -38.23 17.85
CA ASP A 9 -24.61 -38.08 19.24
C ASP A 9 -25.39 -36.99 19.99
N ASN A 10 -26.35 -36.40 19.33
CA ASN A 10 -27.29 -35.47 19.94
C ASN A 10 -28.34 -36.12 20.87
N LEU A 11 -28.24 -37.45 21.01
CA LEU A 11 -28.99 -38.20 22.02
C LEU A 11 -28.20 -38.22 23.32
N ALA A 12 -28.74 -37.64 24.38
CA ALA A 12 -28.06 -37.42 25.65
C ALA A 12 -27.44 -38.69 26.24
N LEU A 13 -28.15 -39.80 26.20
CA LEU A 13 -27.65 -41.11 26.70
C LEU A 13 -26.55 -41.70 25.82
N GLN A 14 -26.65 -41.55 24.51
CA GLN A 14 -25.63 -42.05 23.59
C GLN A 14 -24.33 -41.24 23.75
N PHE A 15 -24.42 -39.93 23.83
CA PHE A 15 -23.28 -39.09 24.13
C PHE A 15 -22.63 -39.45 25.48
N GLY A 16 -23.44 -39.59 26.53
CA GLY A 16 -22.96 -40.00 27.84
C GLY A 16 -22.22 -41.33 27.83
N ARG A 17 -22.71 -42.29 27.04
CA ARG A 17 -22.05 -43.60 26.84
C ARG A 17 -20.69 -43.47 26.18
N TYR A 18 -20.60 -42.68 25.09
CA TYR A 18 -19.34 -42.49 24.41
C TYR A 18 -18.33 -41.70 25.25
N LEU A 19 -18.79 -40.74 26.03
CA LEU A 19 -17.94 -40.01 26.95
C LEU A 19 -17.35 -40.89 28.05
N THR A 20 -18.19 -41.72 28.69
CA THR A 20 -17.72 -42.69 29.71
C THR A 20 -16.76 -43.68 29.12
N GLN A 21 -17.05 -44.28 27.95
CA GLN A 21 -16.16 -45.21 27.26
C GLN A 21 -14.82 -44.57 26.82
N ALA A 22 -14.80 -43.30 26.52
CA ALA A 22 -13.57 -42.57 26.17
C ALA A 22 -12.71 -42.26 27.40
N LEU A 23 -13.33 -42.03 28.56
CA LEU A 23 -12.62 -41.70 29.80
C LEU A 23 -12.16 -42.97 30.58
N ASP A 24 -12.94 -44.05 30.55
CA ASP A 24 -12.65 -45.29 31.29
C ASP A 24 -11.21 -45.81 31.11
N PRO A 25 -10.67 -45.96 29.89
CA PRO A 25 -9.30 -46.45 29.69
C PRO A 25 -8.22 -45.41 30.02
N GLN A 26 -8.58 -44.18 30.33
CA GLN A 26 -7.64 -43.11 30.69
C GLN A 26 -7.44 -42.98 32.21
N LEU A 27 -8.28 -43.66 32.99
CA LEU A 27 -8.27 -43.67 34.46
C LEU A 27 -7.67 -44.96 35.00
N ASP A 28 -6.79 -44.89 35.98
CA ASP A 28 -6.09 -46.05 36.55
C ASP A 28 -7.06 -47.12 37.08
N ALA A 29 -8.15 -46.69 37.68
CA ALA A 29 -9.19 -47.59 38.21
C ALA A 29 -10.40 -47.76 37.26
N GLY A 30 -10.39 -47.05 36.12
CA GLY A 30 -11.56 -46.92 35.25
C GLY A 30 -12.73 -46.15 35.90
N CYS A 31 -13.90 -46.21 35.25
CA CYS A 31 -15.17 -45.72 35.79
C CYS A 31 -16.29 -46.76 35.60
N PRO A 32 -16.15 -47.98 36.21
CA PRO A 32 -16.98 -49.13 35.90
C PRO A 32 -18.46 -48.94 36.22
N LEU A 33 -18.82 -48.18 37.26
CA LEU A 33 -20.22 -47.93 37.62
C LEU A 33 -20.86 -46.96 36.65
N ALA A 34 -20.13 -45.93 36.20
CA ALA A 34 -20.62 -44.98 35.19
C ALA A 34 -20.80 -45.70 33.84
N VAL A 35 -19.86 -46.58 33.43
CA VAL A 35 -19.98 -47.40 32.22
C VAL A 35 -21.20 -48.34 32.33
N ALA A 36 -21.38 -49.03 33.43
CA ALA A 36 -22.53 -49.89 33.65
C ALA A 36 -23.88 -49.16 33.62
N LEU A 37 -23.94 -47.94 34.19
CA LEU A 37 -25.11 -47.07 34.12
C LEU A 37 -25.41 -46.61 32.71
N ALA A 38 -24.39 -46.25 31.95
CA ALA A 38 -24.52 -45.84 30.57
C ALA A 38 -25.05 -46.98 29.65
N GLU A 39 -24.68 -48.22 29.94
CA GLU A 39 -25.14 -49.42 29.22
C GLU A 39 -26.59 -49.80 29.53
N GLN A 40 -27.08 -49.51 30.72
CA GLN A 40 -28.47 -49.82 31.12
C GLN A 40 -29.52 -48.99 30.35
N GLY A 41 -29.17 -47.83 29.80
CA GLY A 41 -30.01 -47.06 28.87
C GLY A 41 -31.29 -46.45 29.44
N GLN A 42 -31.46 -46.46 30.78
CA GLN A 42 -32.67 -45.94 31.48
C GLN A 42 -32.34 -44.84 32.50
N VAL A 43 -31.17 -44.23 32.43
CA VAL A 43 -30.68 -43.26 33.41
C VAL A 43 -30.65 -41.85 32.80
N SER A 44 -30.98 -40.83 33.60
CA SER A 44 -30.81 -39.47 33.14
C SER A 44 -29.33 -39.10 32.98
N LEU A 45 -29.02 -38.19 32.06
CA LEU A 45 -27.64 -37.71 31.82
C LEU A 45 -27.02 -37.11 33.09
N ASP A 46 -27.81 -36.40 33.91
CA ASP A 46 -27.36 -35.82 35.19
C ASP A 46 -26.93 -36.89 36.19
N ALA A 47 -27.67 -38.02 36.27
CA ALA A 47 -27.32 -39.15 37.14
C ALA A 47 -26.03 -39.83 36.64
N LEU A 48 -25.90 -40.00 35.33
CA LEU A 48 -24.69 -40.56 34.73
C LEU A 48 -23.46 -39.66 35.00
N PHE A 49 -23.57 -38.37 34.80
CA PHE A 49 -22.46 -37.44 35.07
C PHE A 49 -22.15 -37.30 36.54
N THR A 50 -23.15 -37.37 37.42
CA THR A 50 -22.93 -37.41 38.87
C THR A 50 -22.13 -38.65 39.26
N GLN A 51 -22.48 -39.81 38.71
CA GLN A 51 -21.76 -41.06 38.98
C GLN A 51 -20.34 -41.04 38.41
N LEU A 52 -20.18 -40.57 37.17
CA LEU A 52 -18.86 -40.39 36.52
C LEU A 52 -17.96 -39.49 37.38
N LEU A 53 -18.45 -38.31 37.78
CA LEU A 53 -17.70 -37.39 38.64
C LEU A 53 -17.34 -37.99 40.01
N ALA A 54 -18.20 -38.82 40.56
CA ALA A 54 -17.92 -39.54 41.82
C ALA A 54 -16.83 -40.61 41.72
N GLU A 55 -16.62 -41.18 40.52
CA GLU A 55 -15.58 -42.17 40.23
C GLU A 55 -14.26 -41.55 39.81
N LEU A 56 -14.24 -40.23 39.46
CA LEU A 56 -12.99 -39.56 39.15
C LEU A 56 -12.11 -39.40 40.41
N PRO A 57 -10.83 -39.76 40.34
CA PRO A 57 -9.92 -39.66 41.49
C PRO A 57 -9.66 -38.18 41.86
N GLY A 58 -9.37 -37.92 43.15
CA GLY A 58 -9.03 -36.59 43.62
C GLY A 58 -7.74 -36.01 43.00
N GLU A 59 -6.77 -36.91 42.75
CA GLU A 59 -5.51 -36.60 42.08
C GLU A 59 -5.26 -37.62 40.96
N HIS A 60 -4.83 -37.14 39.81
CA HIS A 60 -4.49 -37.96 38.62
C HIS A 60 -3.52 -37.19 37.72
N GLU A 61 -2.83 -37.89 36.82
CA GLU A 61 -2.08 -37.23 35.75
C GLU A 61 -3.04 -36.43 34.86
N ALA A 62 -2.51 -35.34 34.26
CA ALA A 62 -3.33 -34.44 33.47
C ALA A 62 -3.98 -35.15 32.27
N ILE A 63 -5.30 -35.12 32.20
CA ILE A 63 -6.08 -35.67 31.08
C ILE A 63 -6.62 -34.52 30.23
N LEU A 64 -6.38 -34.57 28.91
CA LEU A 64 -7.04 -33.74 27.92
C LEU A 64 -8.19 -34.52 27.29
N LEU A 65 -9.42 -34.05 27.48
CA LEU A 65 -10.61 -34.51 26.79
C LEU A 65 -10.91 -33.59 25.62
N VAL A 66 -10.92 -34.12 24.41
CA VAL A 66 -11.19 -33.36 23.18
C VAL A 66 -12.58 -33.73 22.66
N LEU A 67 -13.43 -32.70 22.47
CA LEU A 67 -14.71 -32.81 21.78
C LEU A 67 -14.61 -32.06 20.46
N ASP A 68 -14.56 -32.79 19.37
CA ASP A 68 -14.43 -32.23 18.02
C ASP A 68 -15.79 -32.20 17.32
N GLU A 69 -15.98 -31.20 16.41
CA GLU A 69 -17.26 -30.94 15.73
C GLU A 69 -18.43 -30.67 16.69
N PHE A 70 -18.18 -29.92 17.76
CA PHE A 70 -19.16 -29.67 18.82
C PHE A 70 -20.43 -28.95 18.34
N GLU A 71 -20.40 -28.27 17.22
CA GLU A 71 -21.55 -27.60 16.63
C GLU A 71 -22.73 -28.50 16.27
N VAL A 72 -22.49 -29.80 16.18
CA VAL A 72 -23.56 -30.77 15.91
C VAL A 72 -24.46 -31.01 17.11
N LEU A 73 -23.99 -30.67 18.31
CA LEU A 73 -24.76 -30.84 19.57
C LEU A 73 -25.66 -29.62 19.82
N HIS A 74 -26.97 -29.83 19.83
CA HIS A 74 -27.96 -28.75 20.04
C HIS A 74 -29.09 -29.18 21.02
N ASP A 75 -29.05 -30.42 21.54
CA ASP A 75 -29.98 -30.85 22.54
C ASP A 75 -29.78 -30.13 23.87
N ARG A 76 -30.88 -29.58 24.42
CA ARG A 76 -30.82 -28.72 25.61
C ARG A 76 -30.46 -29.50 26.90
N GLU A 77 -30.88 -30.74 27.02
CA GLU A 77 -30.58 -31.60 28.16
C GLU A 77 -29.11 -31.97 28.18
N LEU A 78 -28.57 -32.30 26.98
CA LEU A 78 -27.15 -32.59 26.79
C LEU A 78 -26.27 -31.40 27.12
N ILE A 79 -26.60 -30.23 26.61
CA ILE A 79 -25.86 -28.98 26.88
C ILE A 79 -25.92 -28.62 28.38
N ALA A 80 -27.08 -28.81 29.04
CA ALA A 80 -27.21 -28.58 30.48
C ALA A 80 -26.36 -29.56 31.30
N GLY A 81 -26.35 -30.86 30.93
CA GLY A 81 -25.51 -31.87 31.55
C GLY A 81 -24.02 -31.59 31.40
N LEU A 82 -23.58 -31.17 30.21
CA LEU A 82 -22.19 -30.74 29.98
C LEU A 82 -21.79 -29.50 30.81
N ARG A 83 -22.69 -28.55 30.97
CA ARG A 83 -22.44 -27.42 31.89
C ARG A 83 -22.30 -27.87 33.34
N PHE A 84 -23.11 -28.87 33.77
CA PHE A 84 -22.98 -29.44 35.07
C PHE A 84 -21.63 -30.18 35.23
N PHE A 85 -21.25 -30.99 34.26
CA PHE A 85 -19.96 -31.67 34.24
C PHE A 85 -18.80 -30.71 34.35
N LEU A 86 -18.75 -29.64 33.51
CA LEU A 86 -17.73 -28.63 33.54
C LEU A 86 -17.56 -27.92 34.88
N ARG A 87 -18.67 -27.67 35.61
CA ARG A 87 -18.61 -27.03 36.93
C ARG A 87 -17.97 -27.88 38.01
N HIS A 88 -18.01 -29.18 37.85
CA HIS A 88 -17.56 -30.15 38.86
C HIS A 88 -16.33 -30.93 38.42
N MET A 89 -15.83 -30.65 37.23
CA MET A 89 -14.66 -31.31 36.66
C MET A 89 -13.42 -31.05 37.53
N PRO A 90 -12.59 -32.07 37.82
CA PRO A 90 -11.40 -31.93 38.64
C PRO A 90 -10.33 -31.08 37.92
N SER A 91 -9.47 -30.44 38.71
CA SER A 91 -8.46 -29.49 38.21
C SER A 91 -7.36 -30.12 37.33
N TRP A 92 -7.15 -31.40 37.40
CA TRP A 92 -6.23 -32.13 36.55
C TRP A 92 -6.81 -32.51 35.18
N MET A 93 -8.11 -32.28 34.94
CA MET A 93 -8.76 -32.51 33.65
C MET A 93 -8.94 -31.21 32.89
N THR A 94 -8.62 -31.22 31.61
CA THR A 94 -8.84 -30.10 30.68
C THR A 94 -9.79 -30.54 29.57
N LEU A 95 -10.82 -29.76 29.31
CA LEU A 95 -11.72 -29.96 28.18
C LEU A 95 -11.30 -29.02 27.03
N LEU A 96 -10.99 -29.60 25.88
CA LEU A 96 -10.80 -28.87 24.60
C LEU A 96 -12.05 -29.10 23.74
N VAL A 97 -12.68 -27.98 23.33
CA VAL A 97 -13.85 -28.04 22.46
C VAL A 97 -13.49 -27.40 21.13
N CYS A 98 -13.51 -28.18 20.04
CA CYS A 98 -13.37 -27.66 18.68
C CYS A 98 -14.77 -27.47 18.09
N SER A 99 -15.09 -26.27 17.64
CA SER A 99 -16.42 -25.95 17.13
C SER A 99 -16.38 -24.79 16.16
N ARG A 100 -17.19 -24.84 15.11
CA ARG A 100 -17.41 -23.73 14.18
C ARG A 100 -18.22 -22.59 14.80
N ARG A 101 -18.97 -22.88 15.86
CA ARG A 101 -19.83 -21.92 16.57
C ARG A 101 -19.39 -21.81 18.01
N LEU A 102 -19.64 -20.66 18.65
CA LEU A 102 -19.38 -20.49 20.06
C LEU A 102 -20.30 -21.43 20.85
N PRO A 103 -19.76 -22.41 21.63
CA PRO A 103 -20.56 -23.36 22.37
C PRO A 103 -21.41 -22.70 23.46
N GLU A 104 -22.64 -23.14 23.64
CA GLU A 104 -23.53 -22.69 24.71
C GLU A 104 -23.18 -23.32 26.08
N LEU A 105 -21.90 -23.40 26.42
CA LEU A 105 -21.38 -24.01 27.65
C LEU A 105 -21.17 -23.03 28.82
N GLY A 106 -21.78 -21.86 28.78
CA GLY A 106 -21.59 -20.84 29.83
C GLY A 106 -20.27 -20.09 29.71
N VAL A 107 -19.82 -19.85 28.48
CA VAL A 107 -18.55 -19.19 28.12
C VAL A 107 -18.32 -17.87 28.88
N ALA A 108 -19.36 -17.06 29.10
CA ALA A 108 -19.23 -15.81 29.83
C ALA A 108 -18.89 -16.02 31.32
N GLU A 109 -19.50 -17.04 31.97
CA GLU A 109 -19.21 -17.41 33.36
C GLU A 109 -17.77 -17.94 33.50
N LEU A 110 -17.35 -18.83 32.61
CA LEU A 110 -16.00 -19.41 32.60
C LEU A 110 -14.92 -18.34 32.37
N ARG A 111 -15.22 -17.35 31.52
CA ARG A 111 -14.31 -16.23 31.27
C ARG A 111 -14.12 -15.34 32.51
N VAL A 112 -15.19 -15.02 33.21
CA VAL A 112 -15.13 -14.24 34.46
C VAL A 112 -14.34 -14.99 35.56
N LYS A 113 -14.43 -16.34 35.59
CA LYS A 113 -13.70 -17.19 36.53
C LYS A 113 -12.25 -17.50 36.12
N HIS A 114 -11.76 -16.95 35.00
CA HIS A 114 -10.45 -17.28 34.43
C HIS A 114 -10.23 -18.79 34.19
N GLN A 115 -11.29 -19.49 33.82
CA GLN A 115 -11.28 -20.95 33.55
C GLN A 115 -11.44 -21.25 32.05
N LEU A 116 -11.31 -20.27 31.19
CA LEU A 116 -11.46 -20.40 29.74
C LEU A 116 -10.30 -19.78 29.00
N LEU A 117 -9.67 -20.56 28.14
CA LEU A 117 -8.86 -20.07 27.02
C LEU A 117 -9.71 -20.20 25.74
N LEU A 118 -9.96 -19.07 25.09
CA LEU A 118 -10.68 -19.03 23.82
C LEU A 118 -9.66 -18.74 22.71
N LEU A 119 -9.52 -19.67 21.77
CA LEU A 119 -8.73 -19.50 20.55
C LEU A 119 -9.70 -19.26 19.40
N ASP A 120 -9.65 -18.07 18.82
CA ASP A 120 -10.48 -17.70 17.67
C ASP A 120 -9.75 -17.96 16.33
N ALA A 121 -10.47 -17.79 15.23
CA ALA A 121 -9.93 -18.03 13.89
C ALA A 121 -8.69 -17.17 13.56
N ARG A 122 -8.54 -15.98 14.18
CA ARG A 122 -7.36 -15.12 13.98
C ARG A 122 -6.12 -15.68 14.65
N GLN A 123 -6.29 -16.27 15.84
CA GLN A 123 -5.19 -16.88 16.59
C GLN A 123 -4.77 -18.24 16.00
N LEU A 124 -5.68 -18.86 15.21
CA LEU A 124 -5.42 -20.13 14.51
C LEU A 124 -5.00 -19.93 13.06
N ALA A 125 -5.04 -18.71 12.54
CA ALA A 125 -4.57 -18.37 11.20
C ALA A 125 -3.04 -18.53 11.13
N PHE A 126 -2.54 -19.11 10.04
CA PHE A 126 -1.12 -19.28 9.80
C PHE A 126 -0.44 -17.94 9.53
N GLU A 127 0.67 -17.70 10.21
CA GLU A 127 1.56 -16.58 9.94
C GLU A 127 2.44 -16.87 8.71
N ASP A 128 3.08 -15.82 8.15
CA ASP A 128 3.88 -15.95 6.91
C ASP A 128 4.98 -17.00 7.02
N ASP A 129 5.65 -17.08 8.16
CA ASP A 129 6.71 -18.07 8.40
C ASP A 129 6.16 -19.51 8.47
N GLU A 130 4.95 -19.69 9.00
CA GLU A 130 4.26 -21.00 9.04
C GLU A 130 3.75 -21.40 7.65
N VAL A 131 3.23 -20.42 6.88
CA VAL A 131 2.85 -20.62 5.47
C VAL A 131 4.06 -21.05 4.66
N GLN A 132 5.20 -20.36 4.82
CA GLN A 132 6.45 -20.69 4.13
C GLN A 132 6.89 -22.11 4.46
N ALA A 133 6.93 -22.48 5.75
CA ALA A 133 7.31 -23.81 6.20
C ALA A 133 6.39 -24.91 5.64
N LEU A 134 5.08 -24.66 5.59
CA LEU A 134 4.12 -25.60 5.02
C LEU A 134 4.32 -25.78 3.50
N LEU A 135 4.56 -24.70 2.77
CA LEU A 135 4.82 -24.74 1.34
C LEU A 135 6.13 -25.46 1.01
N GLU A 136 7.19 -25.23 1.77
CA GLU A 136 8.49 -25.92 1.62
C GLU A 136 8.40 -27.45 1.88
N LEU A 137 7.52 -27.87 2.79
CA LEU A 137 7.25 -29.30 3.02
C LEU A 137 6.49 -29.98 1.87
N GLY A 138 5.66 -29.22 1.15
CA GLY A 138 4.74 -29.75 0.15
C GLY A 138 5.20 -29.64 -1.30
N VAL A 139 6.18 -28.77 -1.62
CA VAL A 139 6.56 -28.44 -3.01
C VAL A 139 8.09 -28.41 -3.18
N PRO A 140 8.64 -29.09 -4.19
CA PRO A 140 10.09 -29.10 -4.44
C PRO A 140 10.61 -27.83 -5.14
N VAL A 141 9.86 -26.72 -5.12
CA VAL A 141 10.21 -25.45 -5.77
C VAL A 141 10.48 -24.41 -4.70
N SER A 142 11.56 -23.62 -4.86
CA SER A 142 11.84 -22.49 -3.98
C SER A 142 10.80 -21.38 -4.19
N ILE A 143 9.99 -21.12 -3.19
CA ILE A 143 9.01 -20.04 -3.18
C ILE A 143 9.67 -18.85 -2.49
N ASN A 144 9.63 -17.67 -3.10
CA ASN A 144 10.21 -16.49 -2.50
C ASN A 144 9.27 -15.91 -1.41
N ARG A 145 9.85 -15.16 -0.47
CA ARG A 145 9.11 -14.58 0.65
C ARG A 145 7.97 -13.64 0.18
N GLU A 146 8.17 -12.91 -0.88
CA GLU A 146 7.16 -12.03 -1.46
C GLU A 146 5.92 -12.80 -1.96
N GLN A 147 6.13 -13.94 -2.60
CA GLN A 147 5.02 -14.83 -3.02
C GLN A 147 4.26 -15.37 -1.82
N VAL A 148 4.96 -15.73 -0.73
CA VAL A 148 4.34 -16.18 0.53
C VAL A 148 3.48 -15.08 1.14
N GLU A 149 4.01 -13.88 1.27
CA GLU A 149 3.28 -12.73 1.82
C GLU A 149 2.08 -12.33 0.96
N ARG A 150 2.21 -12.38 -0.37
CA ARG A 150 1.08 -12.15 -1.31
C ARG A 150 0.00 -13.21 -1.17
N LEU A 151 0.40 -14.47 -1.05
CA LEU A 151 -0.54 -15.58 -0.83
C LEU A 151 -1.26 -15.39 0.50
N ASN A 152 -0.51 -15.21 1.59
CA ASN A 152 -1.07 -15.16 2.93
C ASN A 152 -2.01 -13.95 3.13
N ARG A 153 -1.69 -12.80 2.58
CA ARG A 153 -2.60 -11.63 2.56
C ARG A 153 -3.94 -11.93 1.89
N ARG A 154 -3.96 -12.79 0.86
CA ARG A 154 -5.19 -13.13 0.12
C ARG A 154 -6.02 -14.19 0.81
N ILE A 155 -5.37 -15.19 1.38
CA ILE A 155 -6.06 -16.32 2.02
C ILE A 155 -6.28 -16.14 3.53
N GLY A 156 -5.69 -15.08 4.13
CA GLY A 156 -5.85 -14.76 5.55
C GLY A 156 -5.36 -15.87 6.50
N GLY A 157 -4.32 -16.60 6.14
CA GLY A 157 -3.79 -17.71 6.93
C GLY A 157 -4.72 -18.94 7.02
N TRP A 158 -5.73 -19.04 6.16
CA TRP A 158 -6.71 -20.12 6.25
C TRP A 158 -6.16 -21.48 5.78
N PRO A 159 -6.07 -22.50 6.66
CA PRO A 159 -5.41 -23.78 6.36
C PRO A 159 -6.01 -24.54 5.16
N CYS A 160 -7.34 -24.53 4.98
CA CYS A 160 -7.97 -25.19 3.84
C CYS A 160 -7.57 -24.56 2.50
N ALA A 161 -7.46 -23.23 2.44
CA ALA A 161 -7.01 -22.55 1.23
C ALA A 161 -5.52 -22.83 0.93
N LEU A 162 -4.68 -22.94 1.98
CA LEU A 162 -3.29 -23.35 1.84
C LEU A 162 -3.17 -24.78 1.31
N GLN A 163 -4.01 -25.70 1.77
CA GLN A 163 -4.02 -27.07 1.29
C GLN A 163 -4.41 -27.15 -0.20
N LEU A 164 -5.38 -26.35 -0.62
CA LEU A 164 -5.75 -26.24 -2.04
C LEU A 164 -4.62 -25.63 -2.87
N ALA A 165 -3.93 -24.62 -2.34
CA ALA A 165 -2.76 -24.03 -2.97
C ALA A 165 -1.65 -25.07 -3.20
N LEU A 166 -1.36 -25.90 -2.19
CA LEU A 166 -0.38 -26.97 -2.28
C LEU A 166 -0.73 -28.00 -3.38
N GLN A 167 -2.00 -28.38 -3.48
CA GLN A 167 -2.45 -29.33 -4.51
C GLN A 167 -2.29 -28.76 -5.93
N GLU A 168 -2.62 -27.48 -6.14
CA GLU A 168 -2.46 -26.81 -7.44
C GLU A 168 -0.99 -26.67 -7.84
N VAL A 169 -0.12 -26.26 -6.92
CA VAL A 169 1.31 -26.09 -7.19
C VAL A 169 1.98 -27.44 -7.50
N GLN A 170 1.55 -28.53 -6.87
CA GLN A 170 2.03 -29.89 -7.18
C GLN A 170 1.63 -30.38 -8.58
N THR A 171 0.51 -29.87 -9.13
CA THR A 171 -0.02 -30.27 -10.43
C THR A 171 0.50 -29.47 -11.62
N SER A 172 1.54 -28.65 -11.47
CA SER A 172 2.32 -27.96 -12.52
C SER A 172 1.80 -26.64 -13.09
N ARG A 173 0.91 -25.92 -12.41
CA ARG A 173 0.45 -24.62 -12.93
C ARG A 173 1.07 -23.37 -12.30
N GLY A 174 1.94 -23.55 -11.30
CA GLY A 174 2.69 -22.46 -10.67
C GLY A 174 1.88 -21.62 -9.67
N MET A 175 2.59 -21.03 -8.71
CA MET A 175 2.01 -20.20 -7.62
C MET A 175 1.29 -18.95 -8.16
N ASP A 176 1.82 -18.33 -9.21
CA ASP A 176 1.23 -17.09 -9.76
C ASP A 176 -0.14 -17.34 -10.36
N LEU A 177 -0.34 -18.45 -11.08
CA LEU A 177 -1.65 -18.81 -11.60
C LEU A 177 -2.66 -19.14 -10.48
N PHE A 178 -2.20 -19.77 -9.40
CA PHE A 178 -3.06 -19.98 -8.23
C PHE A 178 -3.48 -18.65 -7.61
N LEU A 179 -2.54 -17.71 -7.45
CA LEU A 179 -2.83 -16.38 -6.92
C LEU A 179 -3.84 -15.60 -7.78
N GLU A 180 -3.76 -15.72 -9.11
CA GLU A 180 -4.75 -15.15 -10.03
C GLU A 180 -6.11 -15.84 -9.87
N ASN A 181 -6.15 -17.17 -9.82
CA ASN A 181 -7.38 -17.94 -9.66
C ASN A 181 -8.07 -17.67 -8.30
N VAL A 182 -7.32 -17.44 -7.23
CA VAL A 182 -7.89 -17.05 -5.93
C VAL A 182 -8.62 -15.72 -6.02
N GLN A 183 -8.10 -14.76 -6.79
CA GLN A 183 -8.80 -13.48 -7.05
C GLN A 183 -10.12 -13.64 -7.83
N LEU A 184 -10.16 -14.60 -8.75
CA LEU A 184 -11.32 -14.85 -9.62
C LEU A 184 -12.32 -15.84 -9.01
N GLY A 185 -12.08 -16.34 -7.80
CA GLY A 185 -12.90 -17.34 -7.12
C GLY A 185 -12.51 -18.77 -7.51
N HIS A 186 -11.43 -19.28 -6.92
CA HIS A 186 -10.91 -20.64 -7.15
C HIS A 186 -12.00 -21.70 -7.03
N PRO A 187 -12.19 -22.60 -8.01
CA PRO A 187 -13.30 -23.57 -8.02
C PRO A 187 -13.39 -24.40 -6.73
N GLY A 188 -12.29 -24.97 -6.25
CA GLY A 188 -12.28 -25.77 -5.03
C GLY A 188 -12.68 -24.99 -3.76
N ILE A 189 -12.26 -23.72 -3.66
CA ILE A 189 -12.67 -22.83 -2.56
C ILE A 189 -14.16 -22.53 -2.68
N ARG A 190 -14.63 -22.25 -3.90
CA ARG A 190 -16.04 -21.95 -4.16
C ARG A 190 -16.95 -23.15 -3.83
N ASP A 191 -16.57 -24.35 -4.26
CA ASP A 191 -17.35 -25.56 -4.00
C ASP A 191 -17.41 -25.84 -2.49
N TYR A 192 -16.28 -25.74 -1.80
CA TYR A 192 -16.25 -25.86 -0.34
C TYR A 192 -17.16 -24.84 0.36
N MET A 193 -17.08 -23.57 -0.01
CA MET A 193 -17.89 -22.50 0.59
C MET A 193 -19.38 -22.70 0.30
N ARG A 194 -19.73 -23.19 -0.90
CA ARG A 194 -21.12 -23.47 -1.26
C ARG A 194 -21.68 -24.62 -0.43
N GLU A 195 -21.02 -25.77 -0.42
CA GLU A 195 -21.49 -26.97 0.24
C GLU A 195 -21.47 -26.86 1.76
N GLN A 196 -20.38 -26.31 2.32
CA GLN A 196 -20.14 -26.32 3.77
C GLN A 196 -20.67 -25.08 4.48
N VAL A 197 -20.96 -23.99 3.76
CA VAL A 197 -21.35 -22.72 4.38
C VAL A 197 -22.71 -22.24 3.92
N LEU A 198 -22.99 -22.17 2.61
CA LEU A 198 -24.25 -21.62 2.11
C LEU A 198 -25.41 -22.61 2.13
N GLU A 199 -25.14 -23.93 1.93
CA GLU A 199 -26.16 -24.98 1.81
C GLU A 199 -26.87 -25.21 3.11
N GLY A 200 -27.28 -24.59 3.89
CA GLY A 200 -27.98 -24.80 5.18
C GLY A 200 -28.35 -23.47 5.84
N LEU A 201 -28.03 -22.35 5.19
CA LEU A 201 -28.39 -21.05 5.73
C LEU A 201 -29.86 -20.71 5.43
N PRO A 202 -30.58 -20.13 6.40
CA PRO A 202 -31.87 -19.53 6.18
C PRO A 202 -31.82 -18.42 5.10
N ASP A 203 -32.92 -18.25 4.35
CA ASP A 203 -32.98 -17.33 3.23
C ASP A 203 -32.74 -15.86 3.66
N ASP A 204 -33.15 -15.48 4.85
CA ASP A 204 -32.92 -14.15 5.42
C ASP A 204 -31.42 -13.85 5.63
N LEU A 205 -30.66 -14.83 6.17
CA LEU A 205 -29.21 -14.70 6.32
C LEU A 205 -28.50 -14.69 4.97
N ARG A 206 -28.92 -15.56 4.04
CA ARG A 206 -28.36 -15.57 2.69
C ARG A 206 -28.56 -14.22 1.99
N GLY A 207 -29.77 -13.68 2.04
CA GLY A 207 -30.09 -12.37 1.45
C GLY A 207 -29.30 -11.22 2.08
N PHE A 208 -29.02 -11.31 3.39
CA PHE A 208 -28.18 -10.36 4.11
C PHE A 208 -26.72 -10.44 3.66
N LEU A 209 -26.14 -11.65 3.58
CA LEU A 209 -24.79 -11.88 3.09
C LEU A 209 -24.59 -11.35 1.66
N GLU A 210 -25.54 -11.65 0.76
CA GLU A 210 -25.51 -11.17 -0.62
C GLU A 210 -25.59 -9.65 -0.73
N ALA A 211 -26.37 -8.99 0.12
CA ALA A 211 -26.52 -7.55 0.09
C ALA A 211 -25.29 -6.81 0.62
N THR A 212 -24.60 -7.38 1.64
CA THR A 212 -23.51 -6.72 2.34
C THR A 212 -22.10 -7.13 1.89
N CYS A 213 -21.97 -8.19 1.07
CA CYS A 213 -20.68 -8.73 0.64
C CYS A 213 -19.82 -7.77 -0.21
N LEU A 214 -20.44 -6.72 -0.78
CA LEU A 214 -19.74 -5.72 -1.57
C LEU A 214 -18.99 -4.68 -0.71
N LEU A 215 -19.32 -4.59 0.58
CA LEU A 215 -18.70 -3.64 1.50
C LEU A 215 -17.38 -4.21 2.07
N GLU A 216 -16.33 -3.39 2.09
CA GLU A 216 -15.05 -3.76 2.71
C GLU A 216 -15.23 -3.88 4.24
N ARG A 217 -16.00 -2.97 4.82
CA ARG A 217 -16.40 -2.96 6.22
C ARG A 217 -17.79 -2.34 6.35
N PHE A 218 -18.53 -2.76 7.32
CA PHE A 218 -19.89 -2.24 7.54
C PHE A 218 -20.32 -2.37 9.00
N ASP A 219 -21.26 -1.56 9.36
CA ASP A 219 -21.97 -1.63 10.62
C ASP A 219 -23.46 -1.97 10.40
N ALA A 220 -24.22 -2.06 11.48
CA ALA A 220 -25.64 -2.39 11.41
C ALA A 220 -26.45 -1.37 10.58
N ALA A 221 -26.09 -0.09 10.64
CA ALA A 221 -26.81 0.96 9.93
C ALA A 221 -26.61 0.87 8.41
N LEU A 222 -25.34 0.65 7.97
CA LEU A 222 -25.05 0.41 6.56
C LEU A 222 -25.72 -0.86 6.05
N ALA A 223 -25.71 -1.94 6.83
CA ALA A 223 -26.41 -3.17 6.46
C ALA A 223 -27.93 -2.96 6.32
N ASP A 224 -28.54 -2.20 7.22
CA ASP A 224 -29.98 -1.85 7.15
C ASP A 224 -30.30 -1.07 5.88
N HIS A 225 -29.43 -0.13 5.48
CA HIS A 225 -29.61 0.63 4.23
C HIS A 225 -29.55 -0.27 2.97
N LEU A 226 -28.61 -1.23 2.94
CA LEU A 226 -28.46 -2.11 1.79
C LEU A 226 -29.57 -3.14 1.69
N THR A 227 -30.02 -3.67 2.81
CA THR A 227 -31.08 -4.69 2.88
C THR A 227 -32.50 -4.10 2.87
N GLU A 228 -32.65 -2.78 3.05
CA GLU A 228 -33.93 -2.09 3.25
C GLU A 228 -34.72 -2.65 4.44
N ALA A 229 -34.01 -3.10 5.47
CA ALA A 229 -34.56 -3.71 6.67
C ALA A 229 -34.02 -3.01 7.92
N CYS A 230 -34.56 -3.30 9.10
CA CYS A 230 -34.08 -2.75 10.37
C CYS A 230 -33.59 -3.84 11.33
N HIS A 231 -32.97 -4.89 10.77
CA HIS A 231 -32.50 -6.07 11.53
C HIS A 231 -31.00 -6.29 11.44
N GLY A 232 -30.22 -5.32 10.94
CA GLY A 232 -28.79 -5.46 10.70
C GLY A 232 -28.03 -5.91 11.94
N ARG A 233 -28.34 -5.37 13.12
CA ARG A 233 -27.68 -5.76 14.37
C ARG A 233 -27.96 -7.22 14.74
N GLU A 234 -29.22 -7.66 14.62
CA GLU A 234 -29.59 -9.04 14.88
C GLU A 234 -28.89 -10.01 13.93
N MET A 235 -28.85 -9.66 12.63
CA MET A 235 -28.17 -10.45 11.60
C MET A 235 -26.67 -10.56 11.88
N LEU A 236 -26.00 -9.45 12.23
CA LEU A 236 -24.58 -9.46 12.62
C LEU A 236 -24.31 -10.37 13.83
N GLU A 237 -25.14 -10.31 14.86
CA GLU A 237 -25.02 -11.17 16.02
C GLU A 237 -25.25 -12.66 15.66
N ARG A 238 -26.20 -12.94 14.76
CA ARG A 238 -26.45 -14.34 14.27
C ARG A 238 -25.28 -14.85 13.45
N LEU A 239 -24.69 -14.03 12.59
CA LEU A 239 -23.53 -14.38 11.78
C LEU A 239 -22.29 -14.63 12.66
N GLU A 240 -22.07 -13.78 13.66
CA GLU A 240 -20.95 -13.91 14.60
C GLU A 240 -21.08 -15.18 15.46
N ARG A 241 -22.27 -15.43 16.04
CA ARG A 241 -22.54 -16.67 16.79
C ARG A 241 -22.44 -17.92 15.92
N GLY A 242 -22.84 -17.78 14.65
CA GLY A 242 -22.75 -18.85 13.67
C GLY A 242 -21.35 -19.15 13.16
N GLY A 243 -20.34 -18.32 13.49
CA GLY A 243 -18.98 -18.49 12.98
C GLY A 243 -18.87 -18.31 11.45
N LEU A 244 -19.76 -17.50 10.85
CA LEU A 244 -19.93 -17.40 9.39
C LEU A 244 -18.95 -16.40 8.75
N PHE A 245 -17.63 -16.60 8.94
CA PHE A 245 -16.55 -15.85 8.30
C PHE A 245 -16.67 -14.30 8.43
N ILE A 246 -17.35 -13.82 9.49
CA ILE A 246 -17.46 -12.40 9.83
C ILE A 246 -16.57 -12.09 11.02
N GLN A 247 -15.91 -10.92 10.99
CA GLN A 247 -14.96 -10.51 12.03
C GLN A 247 -15.24 -9.08 12.48
N PRO A 248 -15.32 -8.82 13.80
CA PRO A 248 -15.37 -7.46 14.32
C PRO A 248 -14.02 -6.78 14.08
N GLN A 249 -14.06 -5.52 13.61
CA GLN A 249 -12.87 -4.71 13.32
C GLN A 249 -12.49 -3.81 14.50
N ASP A 250 -13.36 -3.67 15.49
CA ASP A 250 -13.12 -2.87 16.69
C ASP A 250 -13.56 -3.61 17.98
N SER A 251 -13.05 -3.17 19.12
CA SER A 251 -13.36 -3.73 20.44
C SER A 251 -14.82 -3.50 20.86
N LEU A 252 -15.49 -2.51 20.29
CA LEU A 252 -16.90 -2.18 20.56
C LEU A 252 -17.85 -2.98 19.68
N ARG A 253 -17.32 -3.79 18.76
CA ARG A 253 -18.10 -4.61 17.81
C ARG A 253 -19.13 -3.76 17.04
N ARG A 254 -18.71 -2.59 16.63
CA ARG A 254 -19.50 -1.71 15.79
C ARG A 254 -19.27 -2.01 14.31
N TRP A 255 -18.00 -2.13 13.91
CA TRP A 255 -17.60 -2.38 12.53
C TRP A 255 -17.23 -3.84 12.31
N TYR A 256 -17.70 -4.39 11.22
CA TYR A 256 -17.47 -5.78 10.80
C TYR A 256 -16.91 -5.84 9.38
N SER A 257 -16.20 -6.90 9.08
CA SER A 257 -15.80 -7.27 7.73
C SER A 257 -15.94 -8.77 7.53
N TYR A 258 -16.11 -9.19 6.30
CA TYR A 258 -16.02 -10.61 5.96
C TYR A 258 -14.57 -11.04 5.79
N HIS A 259 -14.31 -12.33 6.01
CA HIS A 259 -13.04 -12.93 5.60
C HIS A 259 -12.84 -12.73 4.09
N PRO A 260 -11.64 -12.32 3.60
CA PRO A 260 -11.42 -11.96 2.20
C PRO A 260 -11.92 -12.99 1.18
N LEU A 261 -11.59 -14.27 1.38
CA LEU A 261 -12.03 -15.35 0.49
C LEU A 261 -13.55 -15.55 0.49
N PHE A 262 -14.20 -15.36 1.63
CA PHE A 262 -15.64 -15.47 1.73
C PHE A 262 -16.34 -14.29 1.02
N ALA A 263 -15.80 -13.08 1.16
CA ALA A 263 -16.29 -11.92 0.42
C ALA A 263 -16.18 -12.13 -1.11
N VAL A 264 -15.01 -12.59 -1.60
CA VAL A 264 -14.80 -12.88 -3.03
C VAL A 264 -15.77 -13.96 -3.53
N PHE A 265 -15.97 -15.02 -2.74
CA PHE A 265 -16.94 -16.07 -3.06
C PHE A 265 -18.37 -15.53 -3.18
N LEU A 266 -18.86 -14.80 -2.16
CA LEU A 266 -20.21 -14.22 -2.17
C LEU A 266 -20.41 -13.23 -3.33
N GLN A 267 -19.41 -12.40 -3.60
CA GLN A 267 -19.43 -11.49 -4.75
C GLN A 267 -19.50 -12.24 -6.09
N GLY A 268 -18.76 -13.36 -6.20
CA GLY A 268 -18.82 -14.24 -7.37
C GLY A 268 -20.20 -14.87 -7.58
N GLU A 269 -20.82 -15.39 -6.52
CA GLU A 269 -22.17 -15.94 -6.54
C GLU A 269 -23.20 -14.86 -6.92
N LEU A 270 -23.11 -13.68 -6.31
CA LEU A 270 -23.99 -12.55 -6.60
C LEU A 270 -23.89 -12.10 -8.06
N ARG A 271 -22.67 -11.95 -8.60
CA ARG A 271 -22.42 -11.59 -10.00
C ARG A 271 -22.95 -12.62 -10.97
N THR A 272 -22.84 -13.90 -10.63
CA THR A 272 -23.29 -15.02 -11.48
C THR A 272 -24.81 -15.13 -11.52
N HIS A 273 -25.44 -15.03 -10.36
CA HIS A 273 -26.89 -15.31 -10.23
C HIS A 273 -27.76 -14.06 -10.32
N GLN A 274 -27.25 -12.88 -9.93
CA GLN A 274 -28.04 -11.64 -9.85
C GLN A 274 -27.24 -10.41 -10.34
N PRO A 275 -26.73 -10.39 -11.59
CA PRO A 275 -25.83 -9.32 -12.07
C PRO A 275 -26.48 -7.93 -12.02
N GLN A 276 -27.78 -7.82 -12.26
CA GLN A 276 -28.48 -6.53 -12.18
C GLN A 276 -28.59 -5.98 -10.75
N ARG A 277 -28.65 -6.86 -9.75
CA ARG A 277 -28.69 -6.47 -8.34
C ARG A 277 -27.35 -5.91 -7.85
N VAL A 278 -26.24 -6.33 -8.46
CA VAL A 278 -24.89 -5.83 -8.11
C VAL A 278 -24.85 -4.30 -8.27
N ASN A 279 -25.24 -3.77 -9.42
CA ASN A 279 -25.24 -2.32 -9.66
C ASN A 279 -26.14 -1.57 -8.68
N GLN A 280 -27.35 -2.11 -8.40
CA GLN A 280 -28.28 -1.50 -7.45
C GLN A 280 -27.68 -1.46 -6.02
N LEU A 281 -27.01 -2.53 -5.59
CA LEU A 281 -26.36 -2.58 -4.28
C LEU A 281 -25.19 -1.59 -4.20
N HIS A 282 -24.40 -1.46 -5.27
CA HIS A 282 -23.36 -0.43 -5.31
C HIS A 282 -23.93 0.99 -5.21
N LEU A 283 -25.05 1.30 -5.88
CA LEU A 283 -25.71 2.61 -5.78
C LEU A 283 -26.21 2.89 -4.36
N ARG A 284 -26.84 1.89 -3.72
CA ARG A 284 -27.30 2.01 -2.33
C ARG A 284 -26.12 2.19 -1.38
N ALA A 285 -25.06 1.40 -1.56
CA ALA A 285 -23.83 1.52 -0.78
C ALA A 285 -23.22 2.92 -0.91
N ALA A 286 -23.11 3.46 -2.13
CA ALA A 286 -22.59 4.80 -2.35
C ALA A 286 -23.43 5.87 -1.63
N SER A 287 -24.76 5.78 -1.70
CA SER A 287 -25.66 6.72 -1.04
C SER A 287 -25.57 6.63 0.48
N ALA A 288 -25.56 5.42 1.04
CA ALA A 288 -25.45 5.20 2.49
C ALA A 288 -24.09 5.66 3.05
N LEU A 289 -22.99 5.34 2.35
CA LEU A 289 -21.64 5.76 2.74
C LEU A 289 -21.46 7.28 2.69
N LEU A 290 -22.11 7.97 1.75
CA LEU A 290 -22.15 9.44 1.73
C LEU A 290 -22.86 10.01 2.96
N ALA A 291 -23.96 9.40 3.35
CA ALA A 291 -24.72 9.82 4.55
C ALA A 291 -23.89 9.62 5.84
N GLU A 292 -23.08 8.57 5.91
CA GLU A 292 -22.15 8.30 7.02
C GLU A 292 -20.84 9.13 6.96
N GLY A 293 -20.67 9.99 5.96
CA GLY A 293 -19.49 10.85 5.81
C GLY A 293 -18.24 10.11 5.32
N LEU A 294 -18.40 9.04 4.54
CA LEU A 294 -17.35 8.21 3.95
C LEU A 294 -17.31 8.40 2.42
N PRO A 295 -16.96 9.60 1.91
CA PRO A 295 -17.08 9.93 0.49
C PRO A 295 -16.11 9.16 -0.41
N GLU A 296 -14.93 8.72 0.08
CA GLU A 296 -13.98 7.93 -0.71
C GLU A 296 -14.53 6.54 -1.02
N GLU A 297 -15.07 5.87 -0.02
CA GLU A 297 -15.70 4.56 -0.17
C GLU A 297 -16.94 4.67 -1.05
N ALA A 298 -17.75 5.72 -0.86
CA ALA A 298 -18.91 6.01 -1.70
C ALA A 298 -18.53 6.20 -3.19
N ALA A 299 -17.45 6.92 -3.46
CA ALA A 299 -16.96 7.14 -4.82
C ALA A 299 -16.57 5.82 -5.51
N ARG A 300 -15.87 4.91 -4.80
CA ARG A 300 -15.53 3.59 -5.35
C ARG A 300 -16.78 2.80 -5.70
N HIS A 301 -17.79 2.80 -4.84
CA HIS A 301 -19.04 2.12 -5.12
C HIS A 301 -19.80 2.75 -6.30
N ALA A 302 -19.82 4.07 -6.42
CA ALA A 302 -20.46 4.75 -7.54
C ALA A 302 -19.77 4.42 -8.89
N VAL A 303 -18.42 4.33 -8.90
CA VAL A 303 -17.66 3.88 -10.07
C VAL A 303 -18.01 2.43 -10.44
N GLN A 304 -18.08 1.54 -9.46
CA GLN A 304 -18.44 0.12 -9.68
C GLN A 304 -19.88 -0.05 -10.18
N ALA A 305 -20.78 0.83 -9.80
CA ALA A 305 -22.16 0.85 -10.30
C ALA A 305 -22.23 1.28 -11.77
N GLY A 306 -21.22 1.98 -12.27
CA GLY A 306 -21.21 2.51 -13.64
C GLY A 306 -22.23 3.64 -13.87
N GLU A 307 -22.55 4.43 -12.82
CA GLU A 307 -23.55 5.52 -12.89
C GLU A 307 -22.88 6.90 -12.91
N PRO A 308 -22.65 7.49 -14.10
CA PRO A 308 -21.91 8.74 -14.27
C PRO A 308 -22.48 9.91 -13.47
N GLN A 309 -23.80 9.98 -13.35
CA GLN A 309 -24.45 11.10 -12.67
C GLN A 309 -24.10 11.13 -11.17
N GLN A 310 -24.14 9.98 -10.50
CA GLN A 310 -23.78 9.90 -9.08
C GLN A 310 -22.29 10.18 -8.86
N VAL A 311 -21.41 9.67 -9.74
CA VAL A 311 -19.99 9.97 -9.72
C VAL A 311 -19.73 11.48 -9.87
N ALA A 312 -20.40 12.14 -10.83
CA ALA A 312 -20.29 13.58 -11.03
C ALA A 312 -20.73 14.37 -9.78
N GLU A 313 -21.84 13.99 -9.14
CA GLU A 313 -22.32 14.64 -7.91
C GLU A 313 -21.32 14.49 -6.76
N ILE A 314 -20.75 13.30 -6.59
CA ILE A 314 -19.71 13.06 -5.56
C ILE A 314 -18.48 13.94 -5.84
N LEU A 315 -18.00 13.98 -7.08
CA LEU A 315 -16.84 14.81 -7.44
C LEU A 315 -17.11 16.30 -7.29
N GLN A 316 -18.31 16.77 -7.61
CA GLN A 316 -18.68 18.18 -7.40
C GLN A 316 -18.65 18.58 -5.93
N ARG A 317 -19.01 17.67 -5.01
CA ARG A 317 -19.01 17.95 -3.57
C ARG A 317 -17.64 17.68 -2.92
N HIS A 318 -16.99 16.58 -3.28
CA HIS A 318 -15.83 16.04 -2.58
C HIS A 318 -14.54 16.01 -3.40
N GLY A 319 -14.57 16.22 -4.72
CA GLY A 319 -13.41 16.09 -5.61
C GLY A 319 -12.23 17.00 -5.21
N ARG A 320 -12.51 18.21 -4.72
CA ARG A 320 -11.48 19.11 -4.17
C ARG A 320 -10.80 18.52 -2.93
N ALA A 321 -11.56 17.84 -2.08
CA ALA A 321 -11.01 17.18 -0.89
C ALA A 321 -10.14 15.99 -1.30
N PHE A 322 -10.57 15.18 -2.26
CA PHE A 322 -9.79 14.06 -2.80
C PHE A 322 -8.46 14.55 -3.37
N TYR A 323 -8.47 15.63 -4.16
CA TYR A 323 -7.24 16.22 -4.68
C TYR A 323 -6.30 16.69 -3.56
N ARG A 324 -6.82 17.42 -2.56
CA ARG A 324 -6.03 17.88 -1.40
C ARG A 324 -5.39 16.77 -0.60
N GLN A 325 -6.07 15.63 -0.53
CA GLN A 325 -5.60 14.43 0.19
C GLN A 325 -4.67 13.56 -0.65
N GLY A 326 -4.42 13.92 -1.91
CA GLY A 326 -3.56 13.16 -2.82
C GLY A 326 -4.21 11.89 -3.38
N ARG A 327 -5.56 11.80 -3.35
CA ARG A 327 -6.32 10.64 -3.86
C ARG A 327 -6.43 10.66 -5.39
N LEU A 328 -5.29 10.82 -6.09
CA LEU A 328 -5.25 10.98 -7.54
C LEU A 328 -5.77 9.75 -8.30
N GLY A 329 -5.44 8.54 -7.85
CA GLY A 329 -5.94 7.30 -8.47
C GLY A 329 -7.47 7.20 -8.40
N LEU A 330 -8.07 7.54 -7.24
CA LEU A 330 -9.53 7.57 -7.10
C LEU A 330 -10.17 8.63 -8.01
N LEU A 331 -9.58 9.82 -8.09
CA LEU A 331 -10.03 10.88 -8.99
C LEU A 331 -9.99 10.42 -10.44
N GLN A 332 -8.91 9.78 -10.87
CA GLN A 332 -8.76 9.26 -12.21
C GLN A 332 -9.85 8.23 -12.52
N GLN A 333 -10.05 7.24 -11.68
CA GLN A 333 -11.11 6.23 -11.85
C GLN A 333 -12.49 6.86 -11.94
N CYS A 334 -12.80 7.85 -11.08
CA CYS A 334 -14.06 8.56 -11.13
C CYS A 334 -14.24 9.33 -12.46
N LEU A 335 -13.22 10.04 -12.90
CA LEU A 335 -13.28 10.85 -14.11
C LEU A 335 -13.36 9.99 -15.37
N GLU A 336 -12.71 8.85 -15.42
CA GLU A 336 -12.81 7.87 -16.52
C GLU A 336 -14.23 7.30 -16.70
N THR A 337 -15.02 7.29 -15.62
CA THR A 337 -16.43 6.86 -15.68
C THR A 337 -17.34 7.92 -16.32
N LEU A 338 -16.89 9.19 -16.38
CA LEU A 338 -17.73 10.29 -16.83
C LEU A 338 -17.64 10.49 -18.37
N PRO A 339 -18.78 10.75 -19.04
CA PRO A 339 -18.76 11.22 -20.42
C PRO A 339 -18.01 12.54 -20.56
N GLU A 340 -17.26 12.72 -21.63
CA GLU A 340 -16.48 13.94 -21.92
C GLU A 340 -17.32 15.21 -21.84
N ALA A 341 -18.56 15.16 -22.33
CA ALA A 341 -19.49 16.29 -22.28
C ALA A 341 -19.86 16.73 -20.85
N VAL A 342 -19.92 15.78 -19.91
CA VAL A 342 -20.20 16.06 -18.50
C VAL A 342 -18.99 16.74 -17.85
N ILE A 343 -17.79 16.28 -18.16
CA ILE A 343 -16.56 16.90 -17.67
C ILE A 343 -16.41 18.32 -18.22
N ALA A 344 -16.52 18.49 -19.55
CA ALA A 344 -16.36 19.78 -20.22
C ALA A 344 -17.43 20.82 -19.79
N GLY A 345 -18.63 20.38 -19.45
CA GLY A 345 -19.71 21.25 -18.96
C GLY A 345 -19.55 21.72 -17.51
N SER A 346 -18.56 21.25 -16.76
CA SER A 346 -18.33 21.63 -15.37
C SER A 346 -16.90 22.16 -15.14
N PRO A 347 -16.72 23.44 -14.75
CA PRO A 347 -15.41 24.01 -14.49
C PRO A 347 -14.58 23.21 -13.49
N LEU A 348 -15.23 22.70 -12.44
CA LEU A 348 -14.57 21.90 -11.42
C LEU A 348 -14.10 20.55 -11.95
N LEU A 349 -14.95 19.83 -12.68
CA LEU A 349 -14.58 18.51 -13.24
C LEU A 349 -13.46 18.66 -14.27
N THR A 350 -13.54 19.69 -15.12
CA THR A 350 -12.48 19.98 -16.10
C THR A 350 -11.14 20.31 -15.41
N LEU A 351 -11.18 21.08 -14.33
CA LEU A 351 -9.98 21.38 -13.54
C LEU A 351 -9.40 20.13 -12.86
N LEU A 352 -10.24 19.28 -12.25
CA LEU A 352 -9.80 18.02 -11.66
C LEU A 352 -9.18 17.10 -12.71
N GLN A 353 -9.79 17.03 -13.90
CA GLN A 353 -9.25 16.28 -15.03
C GLN A 353 -7.88 16.82 -15.47
N ALA A 354 -7.74 18.15 -15.53
CA ALA A 354 -6.46 18.78 -15.86
C ALA A 354 -5.38 18.44 -14.82
N TRP A 355 -5.69 18.48 -13.54
CA TRP A 355 -4.78 18.07 -12.47
C TRP A 355 -4.38 16.59 -12.56
N VAL A 356 -5.34 15.69 -12.81
CA VAL A 356 -5.06 14.27 -13.01
C VAL A 356 -4.18 14.05 -14.24
N SER A 357 -4.50 14.69 -15.36
CA SER A 357 -3.73 14.58 -16.61
C SER A 357 -2.29 15.07 -16.43
N GLN A 358 -2.09 16.17 -15.70
CA GLN A 358 -0.77 16.72 -15.41
C GLN A 358 0.05 15.74 -14.54
N ASN A 359 -0.54 15.16 -13.48
CA ASN A 359 0.14 14.23 -12.60
C ASN A 359 0.41 12.87 -13.28
N SER A 360 -0.34 12.55 -14.34
CA SER A 360 -0.14 11.34 -15.17
C SER A 360 0.76 11.58 -16.38
N TYR A 361 1.43 12.75 -16.47
CA TYR A 361 2.29 13.17 -17.60
C TYR A 361 1.58 13.20 -18.97
N GLN A 362 0.23 13.31 -18.98
CA GLN A 362 -0.58 13.44 -20.19
C GLN A 362 -0.76 14.91 -20.57
N PHE A 363 0.34 15.58 -20.89
CA PHE A 363 0.40 17.03 -21.04
C PHE A 363 -0.51 17.59 -22.13
N ASP A 364 -0.68 16.89 -23.24
CA ASP A 364 -1.57 17.28 -24.32
C ASP A 364 -3.04 17.35 -23.87
N GLN A 365 -3.42 16.53 -22.90
CA GLN A 365 -4.78 16.52 -22.36
C GLN A 365 -5.08 17.79 -21.53
N VAL A 366 -4.09 18.34 -20.84
CA VAL A 366 -4.29 19.57 -20.04
C VAL A 366 -4.75 20.72 -20.91
N GLU A 367 -4.05 20.99 -22.03
CA GLU A 367 -4.43 22.05 -22.98
C GLU A 367 -5.76 21.75 -23.69
N ARG A 368 -6.03 20.48 -24.00
CA ARG A 368 -7.31 20.04 -24.55
C ARG A 368 -8.46 20.37 -23.60
N TRP A 369 -8.33 20.04 -22.32
CA TRP A 369 -9.36 20.30 -21.32
C TRP A 369 -9.55 21.79 -21.04
N PHE A 370 -8.47 22.57 -21.07
CA PHE A 370 -8.57 24.04 -20.97
C PHE A 370 -9.41 24.60 -22.14
N LYS A 371 -9.10 24.22 -23.37
CA LYS A 371 -9.86 24.65 -24.56
C LYS A 371 -11.32 24.19 -24.52
N ALA A 372 -11.57 22.97 -24.08
CA ALA A 372 -12.95 22.45 -23.92
C ALA A 372 -13.74 23.28 -22.89
N SER A 373 -13.12 23.63 -21.76
CA SER A 373 -13.71 24.51 -20.74
C SER A 373 -13.95 25.93 -21.28
N GLU A 374 -13.01 26.46 -22.04
CA GLU A 374 -13.13 27.78 -22.69
C GLU A 374 -14.34 27.80 -23.63
N LEU A 375 -14.48 26.80 -24.51
CA LEU A 375 -15.60 26.70 -25.46
C LEU A 375 -16.96 26.55 -24.77
N ALA A 376 -17.00 25.76 -23.67
CA ALA A 376 -18.26 25.47 -22.98
C ALA A 376 -18.73 26.62 -22.08
N LEU A 377 -17.82 27.43 -21.53
CA LEU A 377 -18.10 28.35 -20.43
C LEU A 377 -17.87 29.81 -20.79
N HIS A 378 -17.01 30.11 -21.79
CA HIS A 378 -16.75 31.48 -22.21
C HIS A 378 -18.03 32.12 -22.76
N GLY A 379 -18.42 33.27 -22.17
CA GLY A 379 -19.65 33.95 -22.52
C GLY A 379 -20.94 33.46 -21.80
N SER A 380 -20.87 32.37 -21.08
CA SER A 380 -21.98 31.84 -20.26
C SER A 380 -21.82 32.13 -18.77
N CYS A 381 -20.64 32.57 -18.31
CA CYS A 381 -20.34 32.94 -16.92
C CYS A 381 -19.97 34.40 -16.78
N SER A 382 -19.97 34.94 -15.55
CA SER A 382 -19.51 36.29 -15.26
C SER A 382 -18.03 36.48 -15.57
N GLU A 383 -17.59 37.72 -15.87
CA GLU A 383 -16.17 38.06 -16.05
C GLU A 383 -15.30 37.60 -14.85
N GLN A 384 -15.85 37.74 -13.65
CA GLN A 384 -15.17 37.36 -12.41
C GLN A 384 -15.03 35.83 -12.27
N ASP A 385 -16.06 35.06 -12.62
CA ASP A 385 -15.99 33.61 -12.64
C ASP A 385 -15.03 33.08 -13.70
N TRP A 386 -15.02 33.73 -14.87
CA TRP A 386 -14.07 33.42 -15.94
C TRP A 386 -12.62 33.67 -15.51
N ALA A 387 -12.33 34.85 -14.93
CA ALA A 387 -11.00 35.17 -14.40
C ALA A 387 -10.54 34.11 -13.35
N ARG A 388 -11.46 33.68 -12.50
CA ARG A 388 -11.19 32.60 -11.55
C ARG A 388 -10.82 31.30 -12.26
N ILE A 389 -11.60 30.86 -13.25
CA ILE A 389 -11.35 29.62 -14.01
C ILE A 389 -9.98 29.70 -14.69
N VAL A 390 -9.68 30.79 -15.37
CA VAL A 390 -8.38 31.00 -16.00
C VAL A 390 -7.24 30.95 -15.00
N GLY A 391 -7.37 31.64 -13.86
CA GLY A 391 -6.36 31.59 -12.79
C GLY A 391 -6.11 30.20 -12.25
N GLU A 392 -7.16 29.39 -12.08
CA GLU A 392 -7.04 28.00 -11.64
C GLU A 392 -6.36 27.12 -12.70
N PHE A 393 -6.69 27.28 -13.97
CA PHE A 393 -6.00 26.58 -15.06
C PHE A 393 -4.56 27.04 -15.23
N ASN A 394 -4.26 28.31 -15.05
CA ASN A 394 -2.89 28.81 -15.13
C ASN A 394 -1.99 28.23 -14.03
N ALA A 395 -2.54 27.91 -12.85
CA ALA A 395 -1.81 27.17 -11.82
C ALA A 395 -1.40 25.77 -12.29
N VAL A 396 -2.28 25.05 -13.02
CA VAL A 396 -1.97 23.74 -13.63
C VAL A 396 -0.97 23.90 -14.78
N ARG A 397 -1.22 24.87 -15.65
CA ARG A 397 -0.40 25.13 -16.85
C ARG A 397 1.02 25.59 -16.50
N ALA A 398 1.20 26.25 -15.35
CA ALA A 398 2.53 26.60 -14.84
C ALA A 398 3.36 25.33 -14.55
N GLN A 399 2.78 24.33 -13.91
CA GLN A 399 3.46 23.05 -13.70
C GLN A 399 3.68 22.28 -15.00
N LEU A 400 2.71 22.34 -15.93
CA LEU A 400 2.88 21.78 -17.27
C LEU A 400 4.07 22.39 -18.00
N ALA A 401 4.20 23.72 -17.99
CA ALA A 401 5.31 24.44 -18.61
C ALA A 401 6.66 24.01 -17.99
N MET A 402 6.70 23.78 -16.68
CA MET A 402 7.88 23.23 -16.00
C MET A 402 8.27 21.84 -16.53
N ASN A 403 7.31 20.94 -16.63
CA ASN A 403 7.55 19.60 -17.17
C ASN A 403 7.98 19.58 -18.64
N GLN A 404 7.66 20.65 -19.38
CA GLN A 404 8.09 20.85 -20.77
C GLN A 404 9.44 21.59 -20.89
N GLY A 405 10.01 22.05 -19.77
CA GLY A 405 11.27 22.80 -19.74
C GLY A 405 11.13 24.26 -20.18
N ASP A 406 9.93 24.83 -20.06
CA ASP A 406 9.65 26.25 -20.36
C ASP A 406 9.45 27.05 -19.05
N GLU A 407 10.54 27.31 -18.36
CA GLU A 407 10.56 27.99 -17.06
C GLU A 407 10.01 29.41 -17.13
N GLN A 408 10.25 30.13 -18.24
CA GLN A 408 9.76 31.51 -18.39
C GLN A 408 8.24 31.55 -18.49
N ARG A 409 7.67 30.65 -19.27
CA ARG A 409 6.23 30.47 -19.37
C ARG A 409 5.61 30.02 -18.04
N ALA A 410 6.29 29.14 -17.32
CA ALA A 410 5.85 28.69 -16.01
C ALA A 410 5.76 29.82 -14.99
N ILE A 411 6.78 30.70 -14.95
CA ILE A 411 6.78 31.90 -14.10
C ILE A 411 5.61 32.81 -14.45
N ALA A 412 5.45 33.16 -15.73
CA ALA A 412 4.38 34.05 -16.18
C ALA A 412 2.98 33.50 -15.80
N LEU A 413 2.72 32.22 -16.06
CA LEU A 413 1.45 31.59 -15.75
C LEU A 413 1.20 31.49 -14.23
N ALA A 414 2.22 31.19 -13.43
CA ALA A 414 2.11 31.14 -11.98
C ALA A 414 1.85 32.55 -11.39
N GLU A 415 2.52 33.58 -11.87
CA GLU A 415 2.29 34.97 -11.48
C GLU A 415 0.89 35.45 -11.86
N GLU A 416 0.42 35.14 -13.07
CA GLU A 416 -0.97 35.43 -13.50
C GLU A 416 -1.98 34.73 -12.58
N ALA A 417 -1.79 33.45 -12.27
CA ALA A 417 -2.65 32.71 -11.31
C ALA A 417 -2.69 33.38 -9.93
N LEU A 418 -1.54 33.87 -9.45
CA LEU A 418 -1.43 34.52 -8.15
C LEU A 418 -2.05 35.95 -8.15
N THR A 419 -2.11 36.64 -9.31
CA THR A 419 -2.81 37.93 -9.42
C THR A 419 -4.34 37.79 -9.30
N CYS A 420 -4.88 36.59 -9.58
CA CYS A 420 -6.30 36.31 -9.43
C CYS A 420 -6.73 36.08 -7.95
N GLU A 421 -5.87 36.34 -6.99
CA GLU A 421 -6.25 36.32 -5.57
C GLU A 421 -7.25 37.45 -5.22
N PRO A 422 -8.30 37.21 -4.45
CA PRO A 422 -8.65 35.99 -3.70
C PRO A 422 -9.59 35.00 -4.44
N LEU A 423 -9.75 35.14 -5.74
CA LEU A 423 -10.77 34.44 -6.53
C LEU A 423 -10.49 32.92 -6.69
N ILE A 424 -9.20 32.56 -6.85
CA ILE A 424 -8.82 31.15 -7.04
C ILE A 424 -8.91 30.34 -5.75
N MET A 425 -9.06 29.01 -5.91
CA MET A 425 -9.04 28.10 -4.78
C MET A 425 -7.71 28.18 -4.02
N ARG A 426 -7.77 28.02 -2.70
CA ARG A 426 -6.55 28.02 -1.87
C ARG A 426 -5.56 26.92 -2.28
N THR A 427 -6.04 25.77 -2.78
CA THR A 427 -5.21 24.69 -3.33
C THR A 427 -4.49 25.10 -4.60
N SER A 428 -5.18 25.73 -5.56
CA SER A 428 -4.59 26.22 -6.81
C SER A 428 -3.53 27.29 -6.55
N ARG A 429 -3.73 28.12 -5.52
CA ARG A 429 -2.73 29.08 -5.07
C ARG A 429 -1.45 28.42 -4.55
N VAL A 430 -1.59 27.36 -3.74
CA VAL A 430 -0.43 26.58 -3.27
C VAL A 430 0.29 25.93 -4.45
N ALA A 431 -0.45 25.39 -5.41
CA ALA A 431 0.11 24.79 -6.61
C ALA A 431 0.85 25.83 -7.48
N ALA A 432 0.29 27.04 -7.67
CA ALA A 432 0.96 28.12 -8.37
C ALA A 432 2.25 28.56 -7.68
N LEU A 433 2.26 28.68 -6.35
CA LEU A 433 3.46 28.94 -5.56
C LEU A 433 4.51 27.84 -5.72
N SER A 434 4.09 26.58 -5.73
CA SER A 434 4.99 25.44 -5.94
C SER A 434 5.58 25.44 -7.35
N GLY A 435 4.77 25.70 -8.38
CA GLY A 435 5.24 25.82 -9.76
C GLY A 435 6.23 26.98 -9.95
N LEU A 436 5.96 28.14 -9.32
CA LEU A 436 6.87 29.29 -9.32
C LEU A 436 8.18 28.96 -8.60
N ALA A 437 8.11 28.25 -7.46
CA ALA A 437 9.28 27.81 -6.73
C ALA A 437 10.14 26.84 -7.52
N GLU A 438 9.50 25.89 -8.22
CA GLU A 438 10.16 24.91 -9.09
C GLU A 438 10.86 25.61 -10.27
N ALA A 439 10.20 26.57 -10.92
CA ALA A 439 10.80 27.35 -11.99
C ALA A 439 12.05 28.11 -11.52
N HIS A 440 12.01 28.74 -10.36
CA HIS A 440 13.18 29.38 -9.78
C HIS A 440 14.28 28.38 -9.38
N PHE A 441 13.91 27.19 -8.92
CA PHE A 441 14.87 26.13 -8.61
C PHE A 441 15.61 25.66 -9.87
N VAL A 442 14.86 25.44 -10.97
CA VAL A 442 15.43 25.03 -12.26
C VAL A 442 16.33 26.11 -12.84
N GLN A 443 16.01 27.39 -12.67
CA GLN A 443 16.86 28.51 -13.06
C GLN A 443 18.08 28.73 -12.14
N GLY A 444 18.20 27.97 -11.06
CA GLY A 444 19.28 28.09 -10.08
C GLY A 444 19.10 29.24 -9.09
N ALA A 445 17.92 29.86 -9.03
CA ALA A 445 17.58 30.96 -8.11
C ALA A 445 17.17 30.33 -6.72
N LEU A 446 18.09 29.61 -6.07
CA LEU A 446 17.81 28.82 -4.86
C LEU A 446 17.19 29.63 -3.71
N PRO A 447 17.60 30.89 -3.39
CA PRO A 447 16.97 31.64 -2.31
C PRO A 447 15.50 31.98 -2.56
N GLN A 448 15.14 32.30 -3.83
CA GLN A 448 13.76 32.57 -4.22
C GLN A 448 12.92 31.28 -4.16
N ALA A 449 13.42 30.20 -4.71
CA ALA A 449 12.78 28.89 -4.65
C ALA A 449 12.52 28.44 -3.20
N GLN A 450 13.51 28.56 -2.33
CA GLN A 450 13.37 28.21 -0.91
C GLN A 450 12.26 29.02 -0.25
N LYS A 451 12.26 30.36 -0.41
CA LYS A 451 11.24 31.24 0.18
C LYS A 451 9.83 30.86 -0.28
N GLN A 452 9.67 30.53 -1.55
CA GLN A 452 8.37 30.20 -2.12
C GLN A 452 7.87 28.82 -1.66
N TYR A 453 8.75 27.82 -1.55
CA TYR A 453 8.38 26.52 -0.98
C TYR A 453 8.09 26.59 0.52
N GLU A 454 8.78 27.44 1.29
CA GLU A 454 8.45 27.69 2.70
C GLU A 454 7.05 28.32 2.83
N GLU A 455 6.70 29.24 1.95
CA GLU A 455 5.35 29.84 1.91
C GLU A 455 4.29 28.84 1.43
N ALA A 456 4.61 28.01 0.43
CA ALA A 456 3.72 26.95 -0.06
C ALA A 456 3.44 25.91 1.05
N GLU A 457 4.47 25.47 1.76
CA GLU A 457 4.35 24.54 2.89
C GLU A 457 3.45 25.11 4.00
N ARG A 458 3.67 26.37 4.39
CA ARG A 458 2.86 27.04 5.41
C ARG A 458 1.38 27.09 5.00
N ARG A 459 1.09 27.55 3.77
CA ARG A 459 -0.29 27.64 3.26
C ARG A 459 -0.93 26.28 3.05
N ALA A 460 -0.18 25.28 2.62
CA ALA A 460 -0.68 23.92 2.50
C ALA A 460 -1.15 23.36 3.86
N ARG A 461 -0.42 23.66 4.94
CA ARG A 461 -0.85 23.29 6.31
C ARG A 461 -2.15 23.99 6.72
N GLU A 462 -2.29 25.29 6.42
CA GLU A 462 -3.51 26.07 6.76
C GLU A 462 -4.78 25.48 6.12
N ILE A 463 -4.65 24.83 4.97
CA ILE A 463 -5.78 24.25 4.24
C ILE A 463 -5.88 22.73 4.35
N ASN A 464 -5.04 22.10 5.19
CA ASN A 464 -4.92 20.65 5.33
C ASN A 464 -4.68 19.93 4.00
N ALA A 465 -3.89 20.53 3.10
CA ALA A 465 -3.46 19.91 1.85
C ALA A 465 -2.20 19.07 2.08
N SER A 466 -2.38 17.93 2.74
CA SER A 466 -1.29 17.13 3.30
C SER A 466 -0.25 16.71 2.27
N HIS A 467 -0.66 16.32 1.07
CA HIS A 467 0.25 15.94 0.00
C HIS A 467 1.16 17.13 -0.44
N LEU A 468 0.61 18.36 -0.51
CA LEU A 468 1.39 19.55 -0.86
C LEU A 468 2.37 19.97 0.24
N VAL A 469 2.05 19.69 1.51
CA VAL A 469 3.00 19.85 2.63
C VAL A 469 4.20 18.92 2.46
N VAL A 470 3.94 17.63 2.19
CA VAL A 470 4.99 16.62 1.99
C VAL A 470 5.85 16.97 0.77
N TRP A 471 5.23 17.34 -0.35
CA TRP A 471 5.93 17.80 -1.55
C TRP A 471 6.86 18.97 -1.26
N SER A 472 6.35 20.03 -0.61
CA SER A 472 7.15 21.22 -0.29
C SER A 472 8.33 20.90 0.63
N LEU A 473 8.16 20.03 1.63
CA LEU A 473 9.25 19.57 2.51
C LEU A 473 10.32 18.77 1.74
N GLY A 474 9.89 17.93 0.80
CA GLY A 474 10.80 17.19 -0.07
C GLY A 474 11.64 18.14 -0.94
N GLN A 475 11.02 19.10 -1.59
CA GLN A 475 11.70 20.10 -2.43
C GLN A 475 12.64 21.01 -1.62
N LEU A 476 12.23 21.44 -0.44
CA LEU A 476 13.13 22.17 0.48
C LEU A 476 14.36 21.34 0.87
N SER A 477 14.20 20.03 0.97
CA SER A 477 15.31 19.12 1.22
C SER A 477 16.25 19.00 0.02
N GLU A 478 15.73 18.90 -1.19
CA GLU A 478 16.53 18.93 -2.44
C GLU A 478 17.33 20.23 -2.57
N ILE A 479 16.72 21.39 -2.28
CA ILE A 479 17.42 22.68 -2.24
C ILE A 479 18.55 22.66 -1.20
N ALA A 480 18.29 22.12 0.00
CA ALA A 480 19.30 22.02 1.04
C ALA A 480 20.46 21.10 0.64
N ILE A 481 20.18 19.99 -0.07
CA ILE A 481 21.22 19.11 -0.65
C ILE A 481 22.05 19.90 -1.67
N ALA A 482 21.43 20.59 -2.61
CA ALA A 482 22.14 21.37 -3.63
C ALA A 482 23.07 22.42 -2.99
N GLN A 483 22.65 23.06 -1.89
CA GLN A 483 23.44 24.01 -1.10
C GLN A 483 24.51 23.34 -0.22
N GLY A 484 24.61 22.02 -0.16
CA GLY A 484 25.56 21.27 0.69
C GLY A 484 25.15 21.16 2.16
N HIS A 485 23.93 21.54 2.51
CA HIS A 485 23.39 21.48 3.88
C HIS A 485 22.72 20.13 4.17
N LEU A 486 23.48 19.02 4.08
CA LEU A 486 22.93 17.66 4.19
C LEU A 486 22.21 17.40 5.52
N GLN A 487 22.71 17.98 6.65
CA GLN A 487 22.05 17.83 7.94
C GLN A 487 20.67 18.51 7.96
N LYS A 488 20.55 19.69 7.35
CA LYS A 488 19.26 20.39 7.21
C LYS A 488 18.31 19.58 6.34
N ALA A 489 18.81 19.02 5.24
CA ALA A 489 18.03 18.14 4.35
C ALA A 489 17.49 16.94 5.12
N TYR A 490 18.32 16.25 5.87
CA TYR A 490 17.91 15.10 6.68
C TYR A 490 16.84 15.48 7.72
N THR A 491 16.99 16.60 8.41
CA THR A 491 15.98 17.09 9.37
C THR A 491 14.64 17.41 8.70
N LEU A 492 14.67 17.97 7.46
CA LEU A 492 13.45 18.20 6.70
C LEU A 492 12.74 16.88 6.33
N GLN A 493 13.50 15.85 5.99
CA GLN A 493 12.96 14.51 5.73
C GLN A 493 12.35 13.87 6.99
N GLU A 494 12.99 14.01 8.14
CA GLU A 494 12.42 13.56 9.43
C GLU A 494 11.07 14.24 9.71
N ARG A 495 11.01 15.56 9.52
CA ARG A 495 9.74 16.31 9.66
C ARG A 495 8.67 15.84 8.68
N ALA A 496 9.05 15.51 7.44
CA ALA A 496 8.12 14.98 6.44
C ALA A 496 7.60 13.59 6.84
N ILE A 497 8.47 12.69 7.30
CA ILE A 497 8.08 11.33 7.76
C ILE A 497 7.14 11.42 8.97
N GLN A 498 7.47 12.23 9.97
CA GLN A 498 6.59 12.45 11.13
C GLN A 498 5.21 12.99 10.72
N TYR A 499 5.18 13.90 9.74
CA TYR A 499 3.92 14.44 9.23
C TYR A 499 3.12 13.37 8.46
N ILE A 500 3.78 12.53 7.65
CA ILE A 500 3.17 11.39 6.95
C ILE A 500 2.51 10.43 7.95
N GLU A 501 3.19 10.08 9.03
CA GLU A 501 2.68 9.21 10.08
C GLU A 501 1.46 9.82 10.78
N GLN A 502 1.56 11.09 11.19
CA GLN A 502 0.47 11.82 11.87
C GLN A 502 -0.79 11.94 10.99
N GLN A 503 -0.62 12.13 9.68
CA GLN A 503 -1.72 12.29 8.73
C GLN A 503 -2.16 10.98 8.06
N ARG A 504 -1.53 9.85 8.39
CA ARG A 504 -1.80 8.50 7.84
C ARG A 504 -1.70 8.48 6.32
N LEU A 505 -0.63 9.05 5.78
CA LEU A 505 -0.37 9.15 4.33
C LEU A 505 0.53 8.04 3.78
N GLN A 506 0.80 6.97 4.55
CA GLN A 506 1.73 5.90 4.18
C GLN A 506 1.41 5.28 2.82
N ALA A 507 0.12 5.16 2.49
CA ALA A 507 -0.35 4.62 1.22
C ALA A 507 -0.51 5.72 0.14
N THR A 508 0.54 6.52 -0.11
CA THR A 508 0.58 7.53 -1.19
C THR A 508 1.93 7.54 -1.89
N PRO A 509 2.00 7.65 -3.24
CA PRO A 509 3.27 7.59 -3.99
C PRO A 509 4.32 8.62 -3.55
N ILE A 510 3.88 9.79 -3.06
CA ILE A 510 4.78 10.87 -2.62
C ILE A 510 5.69 10.44 -1.45
N VAL A 511 5.34 9.39 -0.74
CA VAL A 511 6.14 8.88 0.39
C VAL A 511 7.45 8.27 -0.11
N GLU A 512 7.44 7.63 -1.30
CA GLU A 512 8.67 7.16 -1.97
C GLU A 512 9.66 8.32 -2.16
N PHE A 513 9.20 9.46 -2.66
CA PHE A 513 10.05 10.63 -2.86
C PHE A 513 10.80 11.03 -1.58
N ILE A 514 10.12 11.03 -0.45
CA ILE A 514 10.72 11.38 0.85
C ILE A 514 11.77 10.35 1.27
N TYR A 515 11.46 9.06 1.21
CA TYR A 515 12.41 8.00 1.56
C TYR A 515 13.61 7.98 0.61
N ARG A 516 13.40 8.16 -0.68
CA ARG A 516 14.46 8.19 -1.69
C ARG A 516 15.43 9.35 -1.45
N VAL A 517 14.93 10.56 -1.24
CA VAL A 517 15.80 11.72 -0.96
C VAL A 517 16.55 11.56 0.37
N ARG A 518 15.91 10.95 1.38
CA ARG A 518 16.60 10.57 2.62
C ARG A 518 17.70 9.54 2.36
N GLY A 519 17.43 8.53 1.55
CA GLY A 519 18.41 7.53 1.15
C GLY A 519 19.59 8.13 0.37
N GLN A 520 19.36 9.14 -0.46
CA GLN A 520 20.44 9.88 -1.14
C GLN A 520 21.37 10.62 -0.15
N VAL A 521 20.82 11.27 0.88
CA VAL A 521 21.62 11.91 1.94
C VAL A 521 22.47 10.87 2.70
N LEU A 522 21.85 9.73 3.06
CA LEU A 522 22.51 8.63 3.74
C LEU A 522 23.63 8.01 2.90
N LEU A 523 23.41 7.90 1.58
CA LEU A 523 24.40 7.44 0.62
C LEU A 523 25.60 8.42 0.52
N GLU A 524 25.36 9.72 0.57
CA GLU A 524 26.43 10.73 0.64
C GLU A 524 27.21 10.67 1.96
N TRP A 525 26.60 10.29 3.07
CA TRP A 525 27.27 10.01 4.33
C TRP A 525 27.87 8.62 4.43
N HIS A 526 27.79 7.81 3.36
CA HIS A 526 28.24 6.43 3.31
C HIS A 526 27.58 5.50 4.35
N GLN A 527 26.34 5.82 4.76
CA GLN A 527 25.51 4.98 5.64
C GLN A 527 24.68 4.02 4.78
N LEU A 528 25.35 3.01 4.21
CA LEU A 528 24.83 2.19 3.13
C LEU A 528 23.60 1.35 3.53
N ASP A 529 23.61 0.77 4.75
CA ASP A 529 22.49 -0.07 5.22
C ASP A 529 21.22 0.76 5.41
N ALA A 530 21.34 1.96 5.99
CA ALA A 530 20.20 2.85 6.16
C ALA A 530 19.68 3.42 4.81
N ALA A 531 20.59 3.68 3.85
CA ALA A 531 20.21 4.10 2.51
C ALA A 531 19.43 3.02 1.76
N GLU A 532 19.87 1.76 1.86
CA GLU A 532 19.18 0.60 1.28
C GLU A 532 17.78 0.43 1.89
N GLN A 533 17.66 0.48 3.22
CA GLN A 533 16.36 0.39 3.90
C GLN A 533 15.38 1.47 3.41
N CYS A 534 15.84 2.71 3.24
CA CYS A 534 15.02 3.78 2.70
C CYS A 534 14.51 3.45 1.27
N ALA A 535 15.38 2.95 0.39
CA ALA A 535 14.98 2.60 -0.96
C ALA A 535 13.98 1.43 -1.00
N LEU A 536 14.20 0.39 -0.18
CA LEU A 536 13.29 -0.76 -0.07
C LEU A 536 11.92 -0.35 0.50
N GLN A 537 11.88 0.52 1.50
CA GLN A 537 10.63 1.08 2.01
C GLN A 537 9.86 1.85 0.93
N GLY A 538 10.57 2.62 0.10
CA GLY A 538 9.96 3.32 -1.04
C GLY A 538 9.35 2.34 -2.05
N ILE A 539 10.05 1.26 -2.40
CA ILE A 539 9.56 0.23 -3.34
C ILE A 539 8.34 -0.49 -2.75
N GLN A 540 8.39 -0.90 -1.49
CA GLN A 540 7.27 -1.58 -0.84
C GLN A 540 5.97 -0.76 -0.92
N ILE A 541 6.05 0.54 -0.69
CA ILE A 541 4.90 1.44 -0.80
C ILE A 541 4.35 1.48 -2.22
N LEU A 542 5.23 1.50 -3.23
CA LEU A 542 4.82 1.52 -4.64
C LEU A 542 4.23 0.18 -5.08
N ASP A 543 4.68 -0.94 -4.53
CA ASP A 543 4.11 -2.27 -4.76
C ASP A 543 2.69 -2.37 -4.23
N GLU A 544 2.44 -1.80 -3.04
CA GLU A 544 1.09 -1.74 -2.45
C GLU A 544 0.12 -0.85 -3.26
N LEU A 545 0.65 0.12 -4.02
CA LEU A 545 -0.14 1.08 -4.81
C LEU A 545 -0.28 0.70 -6.29
N ASP A 546 0.43 -0.35 -6.74
CA ASP A 546 0.51 -0.77 -8.15
C ASP A 546 0.94 0.39 -9.10
N ASP A 547 1.89 1.23 -8.64
CA ASP A 547 2.47 2.31 -9.44
C ASP A 547 3.96 2.05 -9.75
N PRO A 548 4.27 1.36 -10.87
CA PRO A 548 5.63 0.92 -11.18
C PRO A 548 6.58 2.07 -11.56
N ARG A 549 6.08 3.21 -12.05
CA ARG A 549 6.93 4.27 -12.65
C ARG A 549 7.92 4.89 -11.68
N TRP A 550 7.51 5.13 -10.43
CA TRP A 550 8.37 5.72 -9.40
C TRP A 550 9.51 4.79 -8.98
N ARG A 551 9.41 3.48 -9.22
CA ARG A 551 10.44 2.49 -8.88
C ARG A 551 11.80 2.76 -9.52
N LEU A 552 11.82 3.41 -10.72
CA LEU A 552 13.08 3.73 -11.41
C LEU A 552 14.07 4.46 -10.50
N GLN A 553 13.60 5.43 -9.73
CA GLN A 553 14.45 6.24 -8.86
C GLN A 553 14.95 5.45 -7.64
N SER A 554 14.10 4.63 -7.05
CA SER A 554 14.48 3.74 -5.94
C SER A 554 15.46 2.66 -6.40
N TYR A 555 15.30 2.10 -7.60
CA TYR A 555 16.29 1.18 -8.19
C TYR A 555 17.62 1.86 -8.48
N ALA A 556 17.61 3.12 -8.93
CA ALA A 556 18.84 3.88 -9.10
C ALA A 556 19.59 4.10 -7.78
N LEU A 557 18.86 4.32 -6.68
CA LEU A 557 19.45 4.41 -5.34
C LEU A 557 20.01 3.06 -4.88
N LEU A 558 19.28 1.95 -5.04
CA LEU A 558 19.75 0.60 -4.69
C LEU A 558 20.97 0.18 -5.50
N ALA A 559 20.97 0.46 -6.81
CA ALA A 559 22.14 0.23 -7.66
C ALA A 559 23.35 1.06 -7.17
N GLY A 560 23.14 2.31 -6.75
CA GLY A 560 24.17 3.17 -6.17
C GLY A 560 24.71 2.63 -4.84
N VAL A 561 23.88 2.07 -3.99
CA VAL A 561 24.28 1.41 -2.73
C VAL A 561 25.07 0.13 -3.03
N ALA A 562 24.57 -0.73 -3.92
CA ALA A 562 25.25 -1.96 -4.33
C ALA A 562 26.62 -1.66 -4.96
N TYR A 563 26.70 -0.63 -5.81
CA TYR A 563 27.96 -0.15 -6.38
C TYR A 563 28.94 0.29 -5.28
N ALA A 564 28.49 1.10 -4.32
CA ALA A 564 29.33 1.57 -3.21
C ALA A 564 29.83 0.45 -2.29
N ARG A 565 29.11 -0.68 -2.20
CA ARG A 565 29.52 -1.90 -1.50
C ARG A 565 30.42 -2.81 -2.31
N GLY A 566 30.62 -2.55 -3.60
CA GLY A 566 31.32 -3.45 -4.52
C GLY A 566 30.54 -4.72 -4.89
N GLN A 567 29.24 -4.75 -4.69
CA GLN A 567 28.33 -5.88 -4.99
C GLN A 567 27.93 -5.87 -6.46
N GLN A 568 28.84 -6.30 -7.34
CA GLN A 568 28.67 -6.17 -8.79
C GLN A 568 27.41 -6.89 -9.33
N HIS A 569 27.08 -8.09 -8.83
CA HIS A 569 25.90 -8.82 -9.29
C HIS A 569 24.60 -8.08 -8.94
N ALA A 570 24.44 -7.67 -7.68
CA ALA A 570 23.25 -6.94 -7.27
C ALA A 570 23.10 -5.60 -8.02
N CYS A 571 24.21 -4.89 -8.26
CA CYS A 571 24.20 -3.67 -9.06
C CYS A 571 23.75 -3.96 -10.51
N ALA A 572 24.25 -5.05 -11.14
CA ALA A 572 23.83 -5.46 -12.48
C ALA A 572 22.34 -5.81 -12.55
N ASP A 573 21.81 -6.49 -11.55
CA ASP A 573 20.41 -6.88 -11.48
C ASP A 573 19.49 -5.63 -11.42
N TYR A 574 19.80 -4.65 -10.56
CA TYR A 574 19.05 -3.40 -10.50
C TYR A 574 19.16 -2.59 -11.80
N ILE A 575 20.33 -2.57 -12.45
CA ILE A 575 20.51 -1.94 -13.76
C ILE A 575 19.67 -2.62 -14.83
N GLY A 576 19.60 -3.95 -14.84
CA GLY A 576 18.76 -4.72 -15.76
C GLY A 576 17.27 -4.36 -15.61
N GLN A 577 16.78 -4.23 -14.36
CA GLN A 577 15.43 -3.78 -14.08
C GLN A 577 15.18 -2.36 -14.59
N MET A 578 16.10 -1.43 -14.33
CA MET A 578 16.01 -0.06 -14.87
C MET A 578 16.01 -0.01 -16.39
N GLN A 579 16.83 -0.81 -17.06
CA GLN A 579 16.87 -0.88 -18.54
C GLN A 579 15.56 -1.39 -19.12
N THR A 580 14.94 -2.40 -18.50
CA THR A 580 13.62 -2.89 -18.89
C THR A 580 12.57 -1.80 -18.76
N MET A 581 12.54 -1.08 -17.64
CA MET A 581 11.62 0.04 -17.45
C MET A 581 11.84 1.16 -18.47
N LEU A 582 13.09 1.53 -18.74
CA LEU A 582 13.44 2.59 -19.70
C LEU A 582 13.11 2.22 -21.15
N ALA A 583 12.94 0.94 -21.49
CA ALA A 583 12.53 0.50 -22.80
C ALA A 583 11.02 0.67 -23.05
N ASP A 584 10.20 0.57 -22.00
CA ASP A 584 8.74 0.56 -22.09
C ASP A 584 8.11 1.92 -21.83
N ASP A 585 8.70 2.77 -20.98
CA ASP A 585 8.11 4.04 -20.50
C ASP A 585 8.93 5.28 -20.89
N ARG A 586 8.24 6.40 -21.07
CA ARG A 586 8.87 7.73 -21.21
C ARG A 586 8.98 8.40 -19.86
N TYR A 587 10.23 8.57 -19.39
CA TYR A 587 10.54 9.18 -18.12
C TYR A 587 10.95 10.65 -18.26
N HIS A 588 10.71 11.44 -17.22
CA HIS A 588 11.21 12.81 -17.15
C HIS A 588 12.75 12.84 -17.16
N ILE A 589 13.34 13.88 -17.79
CA ILE A 589 14.79 14.02 -17.96
C ILE A 589 15.57 13.92 -16.63
N ASP A 590 14.99 14.43 -15.55
CA ASP A 590 15.60 14.41 -14.21
C ASP A 590 15.74 12.98 -13.66
N TRP A 591 14.75 12.13 -13.93
CA TRP A 591 14.76 10.73 -13.54
C TRP A 591 15.77 9.94 -14.36
N LEU A 592 15.86 10.25 -15.64
CA LEU A 592 16.88 9.67 -16.54
C LEU A 592 18.29 10.02 -16.07
N ALA A 593 18.54 11.25 -15.63
CA ALA A 593 19.86 11.68 -15.20
C ALA A 593 20.41 10.86 -14.00
N ASN A 594 19.55 10.55 -13.02
CA ASN A 594 19.91 9.72 -11.88
C ASN A 594 20.18 8.26 -12.27
N ALA A 595 19.31 7.66 -13.08
CA ALA A 595 19.47 6.29 -13.57
C ALA A 595 20.75 6.15 -14.40
N HIS A 596 20.97 7.06 -15.35
CA HIS A 596 22.17 7.07 -16.19
C HIS A 596 23.46 7.26 -15.38
N ALA A 597 23.43 8.03 -14.28
CA ALA A 597 24.62 8.24 -13.47
C ALA A 597 25.18 6.95 -12.87
N VAL A 598 24.32 6.09 -12.34
CA VAL A 598 24.75 4.81 -11.76
C VAL A 598 25.07 3.78 -12.85
N MET A 599 24.32 3.75 -13.95
CA MET A 599 24.62 2.88 -15.10
C MET A 599 26.00 3.16 -15.66
N LEU A 600 26.35 4.44 -15.90
CA LEU A 600 27.66 4.85 -16.38
C LEU A 600 28.80 4.49 -15.41
N ALA A 601 28.58 4.68 -14.10
CA ALA A 601 29.56 4.29 -13.09
C ALA A 601 29.80 2.77 -13.11
N TYR A 602 28.76 1.97 -13.23
CA TYR A 602 28.86 0.52 -13.35
C TYR A 602 29.57 0.09 -14.63
N TRP A 603 29.19 0.62 -15.81
CA TRP A 603 29.83 0.27 -17.09
C TRP A 603 31.31 0.67 -17.13
N ASP A 604 31.67 1.80 -16.53
CA ASP A 604 33.07 2.21 -16.41
C ASP A 604 33.86 1.22 -15.54
N SER A 605 33.33 0.84 -14.37
CA SER A 605 33.97 -0.12 -13.48
C SER A 605 34.09 -1.52 -14.08
N SER A 606 33.11 -1.95 -14.87
CA SER A 606 33.09 -3.23 -15.58
C SER A 606 33.86 -3.19 -16.93
N GLN A 607 34.40 -2.01 -17.31
CA GLN A 607 35.11 -1.77 -18.60
C GLN A 607 34.24 -1.99 -19.85
N ASP A 608 32.91 -1.84 -19.73
CA ASP A 608 31.94 -1.95 -20.81
C ASP A 608 31.88 -0.66 -21.65
N ARG A 609 32.92 -0.43 -22.42
CA ARG A 609 33.05 0.76 -23.28
C ARG A 609 32.01 0.81 -24.38
N ASP A 610 31.46 -0.33 -24.78
CA ASP A 610 30.47 -0.38 -25.86
C ASP A 610 29.11 0.10 -25.37
N ALA A 611 28.69 -0.29 -24.16
CA ALA A 611 27.50 0.26 -23.51
C ALA A 611 27.60 1.79 -23.34
N ILE A 612 28.76 2.30 -22.93
CA ILE A 612 29.01 3.75 -22.80
C ILE A 612 28.89 4.47 -24.15
N ARG A 613 29.48 3.90 -25.26
CA ARG A 613 29.35 4.49 -26.59
C ARG A 613 27.90 4.48 -27.07
N GLN A 614 27.17 3.40 -26.86
CA GLN A 614 25.77 3.28 -27.24
C GLN A 614 24.94 4.30 -26.51
N TRP A 615 25.17 4.46 -25.19
CA TRP A 615 24.49 5.47 -24.38
C TRP A 615 24.74 6.89 -24.93
N LEU A 616 25.98 7.27 -25.28
CA LEU A 616 26.30 8.61 -25.83
C LEU A 616 25.53 8.94 -27.12
N VAL A 617 25.16 7.93 -27.93
CA VAL A 617 24.39 8.13 -29.17
C VAL A 617 22.94 8.49 -28.86
N SER A 618 22.36 7.92 -27.79
CA SER A 618 20.95 8.10 -27.41
C SER A 618 20.75 9.06 -26.22
N ALA A 619 21.83 9.55 -25.63
CA ALA A 619 21.78 10.36 -24.43
C ALA A 619 21.03 11.68 -24.64
N PRO A 620 20.29 12.17 -23.61
CA PRO A 620 19.66 13.48 -23.64
C PRO A 620 20.70 14.58 -23.91
N PRO A 621 20.36 15.65 -24.65
CA PRO A 621 21.31 16.71 -24.97
C PRO A 621 21.81 17.42 -23.70
N VAL A 622 23.05 17.92 -23.76
CA VAL A 622 23.64 18.70 -22.68
C VAL A 622 22.96 20.07 -22.61
N SER A 623 22.36 20.41 -21.47
CA SER A 623 21.74 21.71 -21.20
C SER A 623 22.61 22.59 -20.28
N GLY A 624 22.22 23.84 -20.08
CA GLY A 624 23.04 24.91 -19.50
C GLY A 624 23.54 24.71 -18.06
N GLY A 625 23.05 23.73 -17.29
CA GLY A 625 23.61 23.38 -15.99
C GLY A 625 23.28 24.35 -14.83
N ALA A 626 22.14 25.02 -14.87
CA ALA A 626 21.73 25.95 -13.82
C ALA A 626 21.17 25.30 -12.56
N ASN A 627 20.73 24.06 -12.64
CA ASN A 627 20.21 23.27 -11.51
C ASN A 627 20.94 21.94 -11.38
N HIS A 628 20.65 21.21 -10.28
CA HIS A 628 21.27 19.90 -9.99
C HIS A 628 21.07 18.88 -11.12
N PHE A 629 19.88 18.75 -11.69
CA PHE A 629 19.58 17.70 -12.70
C PHE A 629 20.27 17.99 -14.04
N SER A 630 20.26 19.25 -14.49
CA SER A 630 21.02 19.66 -15.67
C SER A 630 22.54 19.53 -15.46
N GLN A 631 23.03 19.82 -14.25
CA GLN A 631 24.41 19.51 -13.84
C GLN A 631 24.71 18.01 -13.93
N LEU A 632 23.80 17.17 -13.38
CA LEU A 632 23.98 15.72 -13.38
C LEU A 632 23.97 15.14 -14.80
N ASN A 633 23.03 15.56 -15.66
CA ASN A 633 22.98 15.14 -17.05
C ASN A 633 24.26 15.47 -17.81
N ALA A 634 24.73 16.72 -17.72
CA ALA A 634 25.97 17.15 -18.38
C ALA A 634 27.21 16.43 -17.77
N ARG A 635 27.20 16.17 -16.48
CA ARG A 635 28.23 15.38 -15.77
C ARG A 635 28.30 13.94 -16.25
N ASN A 636 27.14 13.33 -16.59
CA ASN A 636 27.06 12.01 -17.18
C ASN A 636 27.79 11.94 -18.52
N HIS A 637 27.62 12.95 -19.38
CA HIS A 637 28.41 13.08 -20.63
C HIS A 637 29.90 13.21 -20.35
N ALA A 638 30.29 14.03 -19.39
CA ALA A 638 31.71 14.18 -19.02
C ALA A 638 32.32 12.87 -18.52
N ARG A 639 31.58 12.11 -17.66
CA ARG A 639 32.00 10.77 -17.20
C ARG A 639 32.15 9.80 -18.34
N ALA A 640 31.19 9.76 -19.28
CA ALA A 640 31.27 8.89 -20.45
C ALA A 640 32.51 9.20 -21.31
N TYR A 641 32.82 10.49 -21.55
CA TYR A 641 34.04 10.89 -22.26
C TYR A 641 35.31 10.53 -21.48
N LEU A 642 35.35 10.69 -20.15
CA LEU A 642 36.47 10.26 -19.32
C LEU A 642 36.72 8.75 -19.40
N ALA A 643 35.66 7.94 -19.28
CA ALA A 643 35.76 6.47 -19.41
C ALA A 643 36.23 6.02 -20.75
N LEU A 644 35.93 6.77 -21.83
CA LEU A 644 36.42 6.48 -23.20
C LEU A 644 37.79 7.10 -23.50
N GLY A 645 38.41 7.80 -22.55
CA GLY A 645 39.70 8.48 -22.78
C GLY A 645 39.63 9.74 -23.62
N GLN A 646 38.42 10.29 -23.87
CA GLN A 646 38.20 11.48 -24.68
C GLN A 646 38.29 12.76 -23.81
N LEU A 647 39.46 13.02 -23.26
CA LEU A 647 39.71 14.04 -22.25
C LEU A 647 39.43 15.48 -22.76
N ASP A 648 39.70 15.72 -24.06
CA ASP A 648 39.45 17.03 -24.68
C ASP A 648 37.97 17.33 -24.85
N SER A 649 37.13 16.33 -24.97
CA SER A 649 35.67 16.50 -25.01
C SER A 649 35.08 16.70 -23.60
N ALA A 650 35.65 16.09 -22.57
CA ALA A 650 35.18 16.21 -21.18
C ALA A 650 35.51 17.56 -20.55
N LEU A 651 36.72 18.11 -20.84
CA LEU A 651 37.23 19.33 -20.15
C LEU A 651 36.33 20.56 -20.30
N PRO A 652 35.85 20.96 -21.52
CA PRO A 652 35.00 22.11 -21.65
C PRO A 652 33.69 21.96 -20.91
N ILE A 653 33.08 20.77 -20.91
CA ILE A 653 31.86 20.47 -20.18
C ILE A 653 32.10 20.70 -18.68
N LEU A 654 33.13 20.08 -18.10
CA LEU A 654 33.41 20.18 -16.67
C LEU A 654 33.74 21.62 -16.24
N ARG A 655 34.45 22.40 -17.07
CA ARG A 655 34.72 23.82 -16.78
C ARG A 655 33.44 24.67 -16.77
N GLN A 656 32.56 24.43 -17.72
CA GLN A 656 31.28 25.12 -17.78
C GLN A 656 30.39 24.74 -16.59
N LEU A 657 30.33 23.45 -16.24
CA LEU A 657 29.58 22.96 -15.09
C LEU A 657 30.09 23.58 -13.78
N LEU A 658 31.41 23.68 -13.61
CA LEU A 658 31.99 24.30 -12.42
C LEU A 658 31.61 25.78 -12.33
N ALA A 659 31.75 26.53 -13.42
CA ALA A 659 31.37 27.95 -13.46
C ALA A 659 29.89 28.17 -13.14
N ASN A 660 29.01 27.34 -13.73
CA ASN A 660 27.57 27.42 -13.48
C ASN A 660 27.24 27.04 -12.03
N ALA A 661 27.85 25.99 -11.49
CA ALA A 661 27.64 25.58 -10.10
C ALA A 661 28.12 26.65 -9.08
N GLU A 662 29.20 27.39 -9.43
CA GLU A 662 29.68 28.54 -8.64
C GLU A 662 28.70 29.71 -8.69
N CYS A 663 28.20 30.06 -9.88
CA CYS A 663 27.26 31.15 -10.09
C CYS A 663 25.94 30.93 -9.32
N HIS A 664 25.43 29.69 -9.29
CA HIS A 664 24.14 29.34 -8.72
C HIS A 664 24.22 28.77 -7.28
N GLY A 665 25.40 28.73 -6.66
CA GLY A 665 25.58 28.26 -5.28
C GLY A 665 25.32 26.76 -5.09
N LEU A 666 25.51 25.93 -6.13
CA LEU A 666 25.32 24.49 -6.13
C LEU A 666 26.54 23.77 -5.50
N VAL A 667 26.63 23.79 -4.19
CA VAL A 667 27.82 23.33 -3.44
C VAL A 667 28.13 21.87 -3.69
N MET A 668 27.11 20.99 -3.68
CA MET A 668 27.33 19.56 -3.94
C MET A 668 27.79 19.30 -5.37
N ASP A 669 27.26 20.04 -6.34
CA ASP A 669 27.67 19.91 -7.74
C ASP A 669 29.09 20.46 -7.96
N ARG A 670 29.47 21.57 -7.31
CA ARG A 670 30.85 22.06 -7.28
C ARG A 670 31.80 20.98 -6.77
N ASN A 671 31.46 20.32 -5.68
CA ASN A 671 32.25 19.22 -5.13
C ASN A 671 32.47 18.11 -6.17
N ARG A 672 31.39 17.60 -6.74
CA ARG A 672 31.42 16.54 -7.74
C ARG A 672 32.18 16.92 -9.02
N ASN A 673 32.01 18.19 -9.47
CA ASN A 673 32.74 18.70 -10.64
C ASN A 673 34.25 18.83 -10.36
N HIS A 674 34.65 19.23 -9.16
CA HIS A 674 36.05 19.24 -8.76
C HIS A 674 36.66 17.84 -8.70
N ILE A 675 35.91 16.83 -8.26
CA ILE A 675 36.38 15.43 -8.25
C ILE A 675 36.67 14.96 -9.68
N LEU A 676 35.75 15.21 -10.62
CA LEU A 676 35.94 14.80 -12.02
C LEU A 676 37.06 15.59 -12.72
N LEU A 677 37.23 16.89 -12.40
CA LEU A 677 38.36 17.66 -12.90
C LEU A 677 39.69 17.16 -12.33
N ALA A 678 39.72 16.76 -11.06
CA ALA A 678 40.91 16.13 -10.47
C ALA A 678 41.26 14.84 -11.20
N GLN A 679 40.27 13.99 -11.47
CA GLN A 679 40.45 12.76 -12.27
C GLN A 679 40.93 13.05 -13.68
N LEU A 680 40.35 14.02 -14.37
CA LEU A 680 40.74 14.43 -15.73
C LEU A 680 42.18 14.89 -15.78
N HIS A 681 42.58 15.81 -14.88
CA HIS A 681 43.95 16.34 -14.82
C HIS A 681 44.97 15.26 -14.42
N TRP A 682 44.56 14.28 -13.56
CA TRP A 682 45.38 13.12 -13.26
C TRP A 682 45.65 12.25 -14.47
N LEU A 683 44.61 11.98 -15.30
CA LEU A 683 44.75 11.24 -16.56
C LEU A 683 45.59 11.97 -17.63
N ARG A 684 45.70 13.29 -17.52
CA ARG A 684 46.56 14.14 -18.37
C ARG A 684 47.97 14.27 -17.82
N GLU A 685 48.30 13.61 -16.71
CA GLU A 685 49.56 13.73 -16.00
C GLU A 685 49.83 15.15 -15.41
N GLU A 686 48.84 15.99 -15.33
CA GLU A 686 48.86 17.36 -14.77
C GLU A 686 48.69 17.34 -13.23
N ARG A 687 49.62 16.70 -12.55
CA ARG A 687 49.51 16.34 -11.10
C ARG A 687 49.16 17.51 -10.17
N GLN A 688 49.73 18.68 -10.40
CA GLN A 688 49.46 19.83 -9.52
C GLN A 688 48.02 20.29 -9.63
N GLN A 689 47.47 20.39 -10.85
CA GLN A 689 46.09 20.78 -11.07
C GLN A 689 45.11 19.72 -10.52
N ALA A 690 45.45 18.44 -10.64
CA ALA A 690 44.67 17.34 -10.06
C ALA A 690 44.57 17.49 -8.53
N LEU A 691 45.71 17.73 -7.84
CA LEU A 691 45.74 17.92 -6.39
C LEU A 691 44.98 19.19 -5.95
N ASP A 692 45.10 20.28 -6.67
CA ASP A 692 44.41 21.54 -6.38
C ASP A 692 42.87 21.33 -6.48
N HIS A 693 42.38 20.64 -7.48
CA HIS A 693 40.95 20.32 -7.58
C HIS A 693 40.49 19.35 -6.50
N LEU A 694 41.28 18.34 -6.16
CA LEU A 694 40.97 17.40 -5.09
C LEU A 694 40.91 18.10 -3.73
N GLN A 695 41.83 18.99 -3.43
CA GLN A 695 41.85 19.77 -2.19
C GLN A 695 40.58 20.65 -2.07
N ARG A 696 40.17 21.31 -3.16
CA ARG A 696 38.93 22.09 -3.18
C ARG A 696 37.70 21.23 -2.95
N ALA A 697 37.63 20.05 -3.58
CA ALA A 697 36.55 19.10 -3.34
C ALA A 697 36.49 18.66 -1.87
N MET A 698 37.62 18.30 -1.27
CA MET A 698 37.70 17.89 0.15
C MET A 698 37.25 19.02 1.08
N THR A 699 37.63 20.28 0.78
CA THR A 699 37.22 21.45 1.57
C THR A 699 35.70 21.63 1.52
N LEU A 700 35.06 21.49 0.36
CA LEU A 700 33.59 21.55 0.22
C LEU A 700 32.90 20.41 0.95
N ALA A 701 33.44 19.21 0.90
CA ALA A 701 32.86 18.03 1.54
C ALA A 701 32.99 18.06 3.06
N SER A 702 34.04 18.66 3.61
CA SER A 702 34.28 18.72 5.07
C SER A 702 33.14 19.42 5.83
N GLY A 703 32.48 20.41 5.18
CA GLY A 703 31.34 21.14 5.76
C GLY A 703 30.03 20.36 5.72
N SER A 704 29.87 19.42 4.80
CA SER A 704 28.62 18.66 4.56
C SER A 704 28.69 17.21 5.04
N GLY A 705 29.89 16.67 5.24
CA GLY A 705 30.12 15.24 5.49
C GLY A 705 29.93 14.35 4.26
N ALA A 706 29.96 14.90 3.05
CA ALA A 706 29.70 14.20 1.78
C ALA A 706 30.87 13.29 1.37
N ILE A 707 31.08 12.21 2.08
CA ILE A 707 32.15 11.24 1.83
C ILE A 707 31.81 10.38 0.58
N GLY A 708 30.54 10.04 0.40
CA GLY A 708 30.07 9.16 -0.67
C GLY A 708 30.43 9.66 -2.08
N SER A 709 30.50 10.97 -2.29
CA SER A 709 30.89 11.56 -3.58
C SER A 709 32.35 11.20 -4.00
N PHE A 710 33.23 10.81 -3.07
CA PHE A 710 34.62 10.40 -3.36
C PHE A 710 34.77 8.90 -3.53
N LEU A 711 33.79 8.11 -3.09
CA LEU A 711 33.84 6.65 -3.08
C LEU A 711 33.10 6.01 -4.27
N ARG A 712 32.51 6.84 -5.12
CA ARG A 712 31.66 6.41 -6.25
C ARG A 712 32.16 6.95 -7.59
#